data_b28d98c2b05bc03a5f45a899cf156c37
#
_entry.id   b28d98c2b05bc03a5f45a899cf156c37
#
_cell.length_a   1.000
_cell.length_b   1.000
_cell.length_c   1.000
_cell.angle_alpha   90.00
_cell.angle_beta   90.00
_cell.angle_gamma   90.00
#
_symmetry.space_group_name_H-M   'P 1'
#
loop_
_entity.id
_entity.type
_entity.pdbx_description
1 polymer ?
#
loop_
_entity_poly.entity_id
_entity_poly.type
_entity_poly.pdbx_seq_one_letter_code
_entity_poly.pdbx_strand_id
1 'polypeptide(L)'
;MRTPLVPSRLLLVVLATVLLPAAPTAPAVAAEPAGGRLTASLRTAVAAGEVDALPRGVTFRDPVRTAALRSSAAQEAPPVRAALTASRVSRINITFVDTPGNAWSAQAKAAFRAAADVWERAVESRVPIEIEATARNLGPSVLGGAGPFDFLRNEGATVTREDRAPTAAEVRDDVFEPVALYNARTGRDALPPEGGERNPDIEAEFNPNAAGLYLGTDARPPANSIDFRTVVLHEIAHGLGFTGMASVTDGRASIGFSGVNGSTGVRSGVSFDQHTYATTAAQAGTGGAALLTLPDGSAALRTALTGDSLYWSGQQALTAAGGKVRLHAPPQCGEQGPPRACVRGESPFVEGSSYSHLDERRYTRGTPPGLMTPYLEAGEAYVDPGQITLGMLADMGWAVPALTGQRYTAADPVRVLDTRSGLGASAGRLGAGQTLDLQVTGTAGVPAGAKAVVLNVTGVGATARTDLRAYPTPVTYGPAPSVSSLNLDPGSTRANLVTVAIGNLGKVRLRNTGGSVHVVADLAGWYAPATGSTFRAVDPVRLLDTRRTAAVGPGGRLDLRVGGTGPVPAGATAVALTVTAVGATAPTDVRVYPTGADAAAVPQVSNINVPSAAPVPNLVVVRLGADGTVRLRNASGRVHLLADLAGYYSADPAGELFRPVTPRRVLDTRVRLGTAAGSPTRLGPGGTTTLTVGGATTVPRVATAAVLNLTGVAATARTDLRVYPGTAATPPGVSNLNLERGSTAADLAVVKLGDASVRIRNSSGTVGVVVDAAGWFGPAA
;
A
#
# COMPACT_ATOMS: atom_id res chain seq x y z
N MET A 1 2.51 47.91 -1.11
CA MET A 1 3.27 46.78 -0.55
C MET A 1 2.28 45.95 0.26
N ARG A 2 1.87 44.84 -0.29
CA ARG A 2 0.94 43.91 0.37
C ARG A 2 1.79 42.76 0.92
N THR A 3 1.84 42.66 2.23
CA THR A 3 2.42 41.53 2.95
C THR A 3 1.67 40.24 2.59
N PRO A 4 2.33 39.13 2.27
CA PRO A 4 1.65 37.86 2.08
C PRO A 4 1.18 37.32 3.42
N LEU A 5 -0.10 37.00 3.51
CA LEU A 5 -0.68 36.24 4.60
C LEU A 5 -0.02 34.86 4.64
N VAL A 6 0.63 34.56 5.74
CA VAL A 6 1.11 33.21 6.05
C VAL A 6 -0.13 32.32 6.28
N PRO A 7 -0.28 31.18 5.59
CA PRO A 7 -1.39 30.28 5.84
C PRO A 7 -1.29 29.74 7.27
N SER A 8 -2.36 29.92 8.02
CA SER A 8 -2.48 29.35 9.38
C SER A 8 -2.48 27.84 9.29
N ARG A 9 -1.51 27.19 9.90
CA ARG A 9 -1.51 25.74 10.13
C ARG A 9 -2.48 25.44 11.26
N LEU A 10 -3.46 24.59 11.02
CA LEU A 10 -4.34 24.06 12.04
C LEU A 10 -3.72 22.80 12.62
N LEU A 11 -3.57 22.76 13.93
CA LEU A 11 -3.05 21.61 14.66
C LEU A 11 -4.12 20.53 14.71
N LEU A 12 -3.85 19.38 14.10
CA LEU A 12 -4.63 18.16 14.30
C LEU A 12 -4.14 17.57 15.62
N VAL A 13 -4.76 17.95 16.72
CA VAL A 13 -4.39 17.44 18.04
C VAL A 13 -5.18 16.16 18.28
N VAL A 14 -4.46 15.07 18.27
CA VAL A 14 -5.00 13.81 18.77
C VAL A 14 -5.17 13.96 20.27
N LEU A 15 -6.39 13.97 20.72
CA LEU A 15 -6.69 13.75 22.12
C LEU A 15 -6.59 12.26 22.44
N ALA A 16 -5.35 11.76 22.52
CA ALA A 16 -5.08 10.83 23.58
C ALA A 16 -5.23 11.68 24.85
N THR A 17 -6.40 11.66 25.47
CA THR A 17 -6.85 12.72 26.38
C THR A 17 -5.97 12.75 27.62
N VAL A 18 -5.07 13.71 27.70
CA VAL A 18 -4.44 14.11 28.96
C VAL A 18 -5.00 15.47 29.34
N LEU A 19 -5.86 15.51 30.34
CA LEU A 19 -6.32 16.73 30.99
C LEU A 19 -5.43 17.02 32.19
N LEU A 20 -4.81 18.19 32.18
CA LEU A 20 -4.12 18.74 33.35
C LEU A 20 -5.09 18.97 34.49
N PRO A 21 -4.74 18.61 35.74
CA PRO A 21 -5.54 18.98 36.88
C PRO A 21 -5.31 20.47 37.27
N ALA A 22 -6.41 21.20 37.50
CA ALA A 22 -6.35 22.51 38.14
C ALA A 22 -5.85 22.39 39.58
N ALA A 23 -5.15 23.44 40.05
CA ALA A 23 -4.55 23.54 41.36
C ALA A 23 -5.56 23.33 42.52
N PRO A 24 -5.12 22.81 43.69
CA PRO A 24 -6.02 22.43 44.77
C PRO A 24 -6.43 23.65 45.62
N THR A 25 -7.72 23.85 45.81
CA THR A 25 -8.25 24.54 46.97
C THR A 25 -8.90 23.52 47.92
N ALA A 26 -8.55 23.61 49.18
CA ALA A 26 -8.90 22.68 50.26
C ALA A 26 -10.39 22.85 50.75
N PRO A 27 -10.88 22.09 51.76
CA PRO A 27 -11.60 20.86 51.55
C PRO A 27 -13.10 21.03 51.90
N ALA A 28 -13.98 20.31 51.26
CA ALA A 28 -15.34 20.04 51.74
C ALA A 28 -15.75 18.62 51.41
N VAL A 29 -16.04 17.92 52.50
CA VAL A 29 -16.92 16.77 52.70
C VAL A 29 -17.18 15.78 51.52
N ALA A 30 -16.90 14.55 51.80
CA ALA A 30 -17.07 13.32 51.05
C ALA A 30 -18.31 13.22 50.18
N ALA A 31 -18.07 13.12 48.88
CA ALA A 31 -18.90 12.37 47.96
C ALA A 31 -17.96 11.29 47.37
N GLU A 32 -18.41 10.05 47.29
CA GLU A 32 -17.67 8.95 46.71
C GLU A 32 -17.14 9.29 45.31
N PRO A 33 -15.88 8.96 44.99
CA PRO A 33 -15.35 9.26 43.68
C PRO A 33 -16.01 8.35 42.64
N ALA A 34 -16.67 8.97 41.66
CA ALA A 34 -17.01 8.29 40.42
C ALA A 34 -15.70 7.80 39.80
N GLY A 35 -15.43 6.51 39.94
CA GLY A 35 -14.20 5.91 39.47
C GLY A 35 -14.16 5.84 37.95
N GLY A 36 -13.10 6.39 37.41
CA GLY A 36 -12.77 6.19 36.01
C GLY A 36 -12.63 4.70 35.70
N ARG A 37 -13.06 4.26 34.52
CA ARG A 37 -12.92 2.89 34.07
C ARG A 37 -11.45 2.63 33.78
N LEU A 38 -10.81 1.91 34.67
CA LEU A 38 -9.80 0.96 34.25
C LEU A 38 -10.53 -0.16 33.52
N THR A 39 -10.02 -0.57 32.41
CA THR A 39 -10.56 -1.69 31.66
C THR A 39 -10.63 -2.94 32.55
N ALA A 40 -11.53 -3.85 32.27
CA ALA A 40 -11.65 -5.06 33.07
C ALA A 40 -10.33 -5.82 33.15
N SER A 41 -9.55 -5.89 32.05
CA SER A 41 -8.26 -6.56 32.01
C SER A 41 -7.16 -5.80 32.74
N LEU A 42 -7.08 -4.48 32.61
CA LEU A 42 -6.14 -3.66 33.38
C LEU A 42 -6.48 -3.66 34.88
N ARG A 43 -7.77 -3.65 35.24
CA ARG A 43 -8.21 -3.80 36.63
C ARG A 43 -7.84 -5.17 37.19
N THR A 44 -7.93 -6.23 36.41
CA THR A 44 -7.50 -7.58 36.82
C THR A 44 -6.00 -7.60 37.05
N ALA A 45 -5.20 -7.02 36.13
CA ALA A 45 -3.75 -6.92 36.30
C ALA A 45 -3.35 -6.11 37.53
N VAL A 46 -4.04 -4.97 37.78
CA VAL A 46 -3.83 -4.17 39.02
C VAL A 46 -4.27 -4.93 40.28
N ALA A 47 -5.40 -5.62 40.25
CA ALA A 47 -5.91 -6.40 41.37
C ALA A 47 -5.05 -7.64 41.69
N ALA A 48 -4.38 -8.19 40.67
CA ALA A 48 -3.43 -9.32 40.82
C ALA A 48 -2.05 -8.85 41.29
N GLY A 49 -1.81 -7.54 41.46
CA GLY A 49 -0.48 -7.02 41.82
C GLY A 49 0.54 -7.08 40.69
N GLU A 50 0.09 -7.35 39.49
CA GLU A 50 0.94 -7.47 38.29
C GLU A 50 1.31 -6.12 37.68
N VAL A 51 0.63 -5.01 38.10
CA VAL A 51 0.88 -3.63 37.64
C VAL A 51 0.70 -2.69 38.85
N ASP A 52 1.75 -1.99 39.27
CA ASP A 52 1.73 -1.17 40.48
C ASP A 52 0.98 0.18 40.35
N ALA A 53 0.85 0.74 39.20
CA ALA A 53 -0.01 1.91 38.91
C ALA A 53 0.04 2.25 37.42
N LEU A 54 -1.06 2.78 36.89
CA LEU A 54 -1.02 3.50 35.61
C LEU A 54 -0.19 4.78 35.76
N PRO A 55 0.56 5.22 34.75
CA PRO A 55 1.22 6.51 34.77
C PRO A 55 0.19 7.60 35.10
N ARG A 56 0.47 8.43 36.09
CA ARG A 56 -0.40 9.57 36.40
C ARG A 56 -0.43 10.49 35.19
N GLY A 57 -1.60 10.68 34.59
CA GLY A 57 -1.78 11.55 33.43
C GLY A 57 -2.52 10.96 32.26
N VAL A 58 -2.72 9.62 32.23
CA VAL A 58 -3.60 9.00 31.23
C VAL A 58 -5.01 8.91 31.83
N THR A 59 -5.84 9.88 31.58
CA THR A 59 -7.26 9.83 31.91
C THR A 59 -8.05 9.65 30.63
N PHE A 60 -8.47 8.40 30.38
CA PHE A 60 -9.58 8.20 29.47
C PHE A 60 -10.83 8.78 30.11
N ARG A 61 -11.51 9.74 29.49
CA ARG A 61 -12.79 10.23 30.01
C ARG A 61 -13.84 9.14 29.87
N ASP A 62 -14.41 8.83 31.00
CA ASP A 62 -15.42 7.81 31.20
C ASP A 62 -16.84 8.40 31.11
N PRO A 63 -17.78 7.72 30.49
CA PRO A 63 -19.12 7.64 30.99
C PRO A 63 -19.20 6.47 31.96
N VAL A 64 -19.39 6.77 33.22
CA VAL A 64 -19.43 5.83 34.35
C VAL A 64 -20.36 4.67 34.11
N ARG A 65 -19.89 3.43 34.21
CA ARG A 65 -20.67 2.30 34.72
C ARG A 65 -19.81 1.19 35.27
N THR A 66 -20.14 0.79 36.48
CA THR A 66 -19.59 -0.37 37.17
C THR A 66 -20.25 -1.65 36.68
N ALA A 67 -19.50 -2.53 36.02
CA ALA A 67 -19.87 -3.92 35.86
C ALA A 67 -18.93 -4.80 36.70
N ALA A 68 -19.52 -5.66 37.53
CA ALA A 68 -18.77 -6.60 38.33
C ALA A 68 -18.16 -7.70 37.45
N LEU A 69 -16.86 -7.93 37.64
CA LEU A 69 -16.13 -9.02 37.01
C LEU A 69 -16.78 -10.38 37.34
N ARG A 70 -17.27 -11.05 36.30
CA ARG A 70 -17.52 -12.50 36.39
C ARG A 70 -16.51 -13.20 35.48
N SER A 71 -15.78 -14.14 36.04
CA SER A 71 -14.97 -15.09 35.28
C SER A 71 -15.89 -15.82 34.30
N SER A 72 -15.76 -15.55 33.00
CA SER A 72 -16.49 -16.27 32.00
C SER A 72 -15.86 -17.65 31.80
N ALA A 73 -16.42 -18.67 32.46
CA ALA A 73 -16.32 -20.01 31.91
C ALA A 73 -16.93 -19.99 30.51
N ALA A 74 -16.15 -20.43 29.54
CA ALA A 74 -16.50 -20.41 28.13
C ALA A 74 -17.89 -21.04 27.88
N GLN A 75 -18.83 -20.25 27.43
CA GLN A 75 -20.01 -20.72 26.73
C GLN A 75 -19.77 -20.48 25.25
N GLU A 76 -19.56 -21.56 24.52
CA GLU A 76 -19.47 -21.52 23.05
C GLU A 76 -20.77 -20.96 22.47
N ALA A 77 -20.70 -19.75 21.95
CA ALA A 77 -21.73 -19.23 21.06
C ALA A 77 -21.64 -19.99 19.72
N PRO A 78 -22.79 -20.37 19.09
CA PRO A 78 -22.77 -21.06 17.82
C PRO A 78 -22.11 -20.20 16.75
N PRO A 79 -21.37 -20.82 15.81
CA PRO A 79 -20.66 -20.06 14.77
C PRO A 79 -21.70 -19.34 13.90
N VAL A 80 -21.70 -18.01 13.96
CA VAL A 80 -22.46 -17.19 13.01
C VAL A 80 -21.75 -17.32 11.65
N ARG A 81 -22.21 -18.25 10.85
CA ARG A 81 -21.97 -18.28 9.41
C ARG A 81 -22.77 -17.14 8.76
N ALA A 82 -22.33 -15.91 8.90
CA ALA A 82 -22.68 -14.88 7.96
C ALA A 82 -21.83 -15.11 6.72
N ALA A 83 -22.48 -15.45 5.61
CA ALA A 83 -21.84 -15.48 4.32
C ALA A 83 -21.20 -14.09 4.09
N LEU A 84 -19.88 -14.04 4.13
CA LEU A 84 -19.11 -12.88 3.71
C LEU A 84 -19.41 -12.64 2.24
N THR A 85 -20.28 -11.70 1.94
CA THR A 85 -20.42 -11.16 0.58
C THR A 85 -19.11 -10.45 0.27
N ALA A 86 -18.34 -11.08 -0.61
CA ALA A 86 -16.94 -10.77 -0.92
C ALA A 86 -16.76 -9.34 -1.44
N SER A 87 -16.31 -8.43 -0.59
CA SER A 87 -15.60 -7.22 -1.01
C SER A 87 -15.02 -6.36 0.11
N ARG A 88 -15.52 -6.47 1.33
CA ARG A 88 -14.95 -5.80 2.51
C ARG A 88 -14.28 -6.85 3.36
N VAL A 89 -13.05 -6.60 3.76
CA VAL A 89 -12.31 -7.52 4.64
C VAL A 89 -12.61 -7.28 6.12
N SER A 90 -13.32 -6.18 6.41
CA SER A 90 -13.89 -5.88 7.71
C SER A 90 -15.23 -5.13 7.55
N ARG A 91 -15.92 -4.94 8.65
CA ARG A 91 -17.11 -4.09 8.77
C ARG A 91 -16.90 -3.11 9.92
N ILE A 92 -17.14 -1.83 9.67
CA ILE A 92 -17.11 -0.77 10.68
C ILE A 92 -18.52 -0.25 10.88
N ASN A 93 -19.06 -0.45 12.08
CA ASN A 93 -20.32 0.15 12.49
C ASN A 93 -20.02 1.48 13.19
N ILE A 94 -20.85 2.50 12.94
CA ILE A 94 -20.65 3.83 13.51
C ILE A 94 -21.92 4.24 14.25
N THR A 95 -21.78 4.53 15.53
CA THR A 95 -22.80 5.15 16.34
C THR A 95 -22.49 6.63 16.45
N PHE A 96 -23.36 7.49 15.91
CA PHE A 96 -23.22 8.92 16.01
C PHE A 96 -23.96 9.45 17.22
N VAL A 97 -23.27 10.16 18.10
CA VAL A 97 -23.79 10.75 19.32
C VAL A 97 -23.77 12.27 19.19
N ASP A 98 -24.93 12.88 19.31
CA ASP A 98 -25.08 14.35 19.35
C ASP A 98 -24.93 14.87 20.78
N THR A 99 -24.31 16.03 20.97
CA THR A 99 -24.26 16.71 22.26
C THR A 99 -25.01 18.06 22.19
N PRO A 100 -25.43 18.63 23.32
CA PRO A 100 -26.12 19.92 23.33
C PRO A 100 -25.35 20.99 22.56
N GLY A 101 -25.98 21.55 21.54
CA GLY A 101 -25.35 22.55 20.65
C GLY A 101 -24.43 22.01 19.56
N ASN A 102 -24.19 20.70 19.51
CA ASN A 102 -23.36 20.07 18.48
C ASN A 102 -24.05 18.82 17.96
N ALA A 103 -24.48 18.84 16.72
CA ALA A 103 -25.14 17.73 16.07
C ALA A 103 -24.42 17.35 14.78
N TRP A 104 -24.46 16.05 14.46
CA TRP A 104 -23.95 15.52 13.21
C TRP A 104 -24.85 15.87 12.04
N SER A 105 -24.35 16.65 11.09
CA SER A 105 -25.04 16.86 9.81
C SER A 105 -25.00 15.60 8.95
N ALA A 106 -25.93 15.45 8.02
CA ALA A 106 -25.94 14.35 7.06
C ALA A 106 -24.64 14.29 6.22
N GLN A 107 -24.08 15.47 5.87
CA GLN A 107 -22.85 15.58 5.12
C GLN A 107 -21.64 15.12 5.96
N ALA A 108 -21.53 15.51 7.23
CA ALA A 108 -20.47 15.07 8.11
C ALA A 108 -20.53 13.55 8.36
N LYS A 109 -21.73 12.96 8.54
CA LYS A 109 -21.92 11.50 8.62
C LYS A 109 -21.46 10.79 7.34
N ALA A 110 -21.75 11.34 6.17
CA ALA A 110 -21.32 10.79 4.89
C ALA A 110 -19.79 10.84 4.71
N ALA A 111 -19.14 11.95 5.08
CA ALA A 111 -17.69 12.10 5.05
C ALA A 111 -17.01 11.11 6.03
N PHE A 112 -17.57 10.95 7.23
CA PHE A 112 -17.10 9.96 8.21
C PHE A 112 -17.20 8.53 7.64
N ARG A 113 -18.37 8.15 7.08
CA ARG A 113 -18.54 6.82 6.45
C ARG A 113 -17.53 6.58 5.34
N ALA A 114 -17.27 7.59 4.51
CA ALA A 114 -16.28 7.48 3.42
C ALA A 114 -14.84 7.26 3.92
N ALA A 115 -14.48 7.79 5.10
CA ALA A 115 -13.20 7.48 5.74
C ALA A 115 -13.18 6.06 6.30
N ALA A 116 -14.22 5.64 7.02
CA ALA A 116 -14.34 4.29 7.55
C ALA A 116 -14.34 3.22 6.44
N ASP A 117 -14.93 3.51 5.28
CA ASP A 117 -14.88 2.62 4.09
C ASP A 117 -13.44 2.36 3.59
N VAL A 118 -12.51 3.27 3.81
CA VAL A 118 -11.08 3.05 3.51
C VAL A 118 -10.51 1.98 4.44
N TRP A 119 -10.78 2.10 5.74
CA TRP A 119 -10.29 1.16 6.74
C TRP A 119 -10.92 -0.22 6.61
N GLU A 120 -12.21 -0.32 6.25
CA GLU A 120 -12.86 -1.60 5.95
C GLU A 120 -12.18 -2.41 4.84
N ARG A 121 -11.46 -1.72 3.95
CA ARG A 121 -10.65 -2.36 2.89
C ARG A 121 -9.19 -2.56 3.28
N ALA A 122 -8.72 -1.85 4.28
CA ALA A 122 -7.31 -1.80 4.65
C ALA A 122 -6.92 -2.84 5.69
N VAL A 123 -7.76 -3.04 6.70
CA VAL A 123 -7.51 -4.00 7.80
C VAL A 123 -8.57 -5.10 7.81
N GLU A 124 -8.17 -6.32 8.11
CA GLU A 124 -9.08 -7.47 8.17
C GLU A 124 -9.57 -7.70 9.60
N SER A 125 -10.89 -7.83 9.75
CA SER A 125 -11.51 -8.26 11.02
C SER A 125 -12.70 -9.19 10.72
N ARG A 126 -12.78 -10.28 11.50
CA ARG A 126 -13.91 -11.23 11.43
C ARG A 126 -15.11 -10.77 12.23
N VAL A 127 -14.92 -9.87 13.16
CA VAL A 127 -15.97 -9.21 13.94
C VAL A 127 -16.09 -7.77 13.49
N PRO A 128 -17.27 -7.15 13.55
CA PRO A 128 -17.40 -5.73 13.28
C PRO A 128 -16.53 -4.91 14.21
N ILE A 129 -15.97 -3.81 13.72
CA ILE A 129 -15.31 -2.79 14.52
C ILE A 129 -16.37 -1.75 14.85
N GLU A 130 -16.63 -1.54 16.14
CA GLU A 130 -17.65 -0.61 16.62
C GLU A 130 -17.01 0.74 16.97
N ILE A 131 -17.48 1.81 16.34
CA ILE A 131 -17.01 3.18 16.59
C ILE A 131 -18.15 3.98 17.20
N GLU A 132 -17.92 4.60 18.34
CA GLU A 132 -18.79 5.66 18.87
C GLU A 132 -18.18 7.03 18.52
N ALA A 133 -18.90 7.83 17.75
CA ALA A 133 -18.47 9.13 17.28
C ALA A 133 -19.35 10.23 17.89
N THR A 134 -18.79 10.99 18.82
CA THR A 134 -19.48 12.07 19.54
C THR A 134 -19.19 13.42 18.90
N ALA A 135 -20.25 14.17 18.56
CA ALA A 135 -20.12 15.57 18.14
C ALA A 135 -19.92 16.47 19.36
N ARG A 136 -18.80 17.21 19.38
CA ARG A 136 -18.45 18.09 20.50
C ARG A 136 -17.70 19.33 20.02
N ASN A 137 -17.88 20.44 20.70
CA ASN A 137 -17.04 21.61 20.49
C ASN A 137 -15.68 21.39 21.20
N LEU A 138 -14.64 21.17 20.44
CA LEU A 138 -13.28 20.92 20.93
C LEU A 138 -12.40 22.19 20.96
N GLY A 139 -13.02 23.37 20.74
CA GLY A 139 -12.31 24.63 20.62
C GLY A 139 -11.84 24.91 19.18
N PRO A 140 -11.18 26.06 18.95
CA PRO A 140 -10.90 26.55 17.60
C PRO A 140 -9.76 25.85 16.87
N SER A 141 -8.93 25.08 17.57
CA SER A 141 -7.71 24.47 17.03
C SER A 141 -7.74 22.94 17.00
N VAL A 142 -8.79 22.30 17.53
CA VAL A 142 -8.93 20.86 17.57
C VAL A 142 -10.12 20.43 16.73
N LEU A 143 -9.90 19.60 15.73
CA LEU A 143 -10.93 19.15 14.79
C LEU A 143 -11.52 17.79 15.18
N GLY A 144 -10.75 16.96 15.86
CA GLY A 144 -11.15 15.64 16.30
C GLY A 144 -10.08 14.97 17.15
N GLY A 145 -10.43 13.83 17.67
CA GLY A 145 -9.56 12.90 18.36
C GLY A 145 -10.22 11.54 18.42
N ALA A 146 -9.45 10.48 18.35
CA ALA A 146 -9.95 9.15 18.61
C ALA A 146 -8.87 8.27 19.25
N GLY A 147 -9.33 7.24 19.96
CA GLY A 147 -8.46 6.25 20.57
C GLY A 147 -9.18 4.91 20.74
N PRO A 148 -8.43 3.85 21.06
CA PRO A 148 -9.04 2.62 21.50
C PRO A 148 -9.90 2.86 22.75
N PHE A 149 -11.09 2.28 22.76
CA PHE A 149 -11.94 2.31 23.96
C PHE A 149 -11.24 1.61 25.13
N ASP A 150 -10.51 0.55 24.81
CA ASP A 150 -9.82 -0.27 25.79
C ASP A 150 -8.59 -0.93 25.22
N PHE A 151 -7.68 -1.37 26.12
CA PHE A 151 -6.53 -2.20 25.79
C PHE A 151 -6.62 -3.52 26.56
N LEU A 152 -6.56 -4.64 25.84
CA LEU A 152 -6.68 -5.97 26.39
C LEU A 152 -5.33 -6.69 26.37
N ARG A 153 -5.01 -7.38 27.47
CA ARG A 153 -3.80 -8.20 27.55
C ARG A 153 -3.91 -9.39 26.60
N ASN A 154 -2.84 -9.66 25.87
CA ASN A 154 -2.76 -10.82 25.01
C ASN A 154 -2.58 -12.10 25.83
N GLU A 155 -3.66 -12.74 26.24
CA GLU A 155 -3.65 -14.01 26.97
C GLU A 155 -3.54 -15.20 26.00
N GLY A 156 -2.38 -15.46 25.42
CA GLY A 156 -2.39 -16.53 24.44
C GLY A 156 -1.11 -17.19 24.00
N ALA A 157 -0.01 -17.03 24.72
CA ALA A 157 1.18 -17.82 24.46
C ALA A 157 1.92 -18.13 25.76
N THR A 158 1.52 -19.19 26.44
CA THR A 158 2.34 -19.81 27.48
C THR A 158 3.59 -20.38 26.82
N VAL A 159 4.68 -19.65 26.84
CA VAL A 159 6.01 -20.21 26.65
C VAL A 159 6.73 -20.13 27.99
N THR A 160 6.53 -21.16 28.83
CA THR A 160 7.36 -21.39 29.98
C THR A 160 8.75 -21.84 29.52
N ARG A 161 9.72 -20.94 29.59
CA ARG A 161 11.14 -21.28 29.65
C ARG A 161 11.78 -20.45 30.74
N GLU A 162 12.14 -21.12 31.82
CA GLU A 162 12.64 -20.51 33.06
C GLU A 162 14.15 -20.22 33.07
N ASP A 163 14.88 -20.44 31.99
CA ASP A 163 16.34 -20.59 32.04
C ASP A 163 17.18 -19.64 31.18
N ARG A 164 16.58 -18.63 30.49
CA ARG A 164 17.35 -17.60 29.76
C ARG A 164 16.62 -16.28 29.65
N ALA A 165 17.38 -15.19 29.43
CA ALA A 165 16.80 -13.88 29.10
C ALA A 165 15.90 -13.96 27.84
N PRO A 166 14.70 -13.37 27.88
CA PRO A 166 13.77 -13.42 26.75
C PRO A 166 14.36 -12.74 25.50
N THR A 167 14.13 -13.33 24.35
CA THR A 167 14.42 -12.71 23.05
C THR A 167 13.39 -11.63 22.74
N ALA A 168 13.67 -10.71 21.80
CA ALA A 168 12.74 -9.69 21.36
C ALA A 168 11.38 -10.26 20.85
N ALA A 169 11.33 -11.55 20.50
CA ALA A 169 10.09 -12.24 20.13
C ALA A 169 9.30 -12.75 21.36
N GLU A 170 9.97 -13.01 22.47
CA GLU A 170 9.39 -13.50 23.72
C GLU A 170 8.85 -12.37 24.62
N VAL A 171 9.26 -11.12 24.38
CA VAL A 171 8.71 -9.91 25.04
C VAL A 171 7.23 -9.65 24.67
N ARG A 172 6.68 -10.40 23.72
CA ARG A 172 5.28 -10.25 23.28
C ARG A 172 4.22 -10.76 24.25
N ASP A 173 4.58 -11.49 25.28
CA ASP A 173 3.60 -12.13 26.16
C ASP A 173 2.92 -11.18 27.16
N ASP A 174 3.45 -9.96 27.34
CA ASP A 174 2.89 -8.90 28.19
C ASP A 174 2.48 -7.64 27.40
N VAL A 175 1.96 -7.83 26.19
CA VAL A 175 1.52 -6.72 25.32
C VAL A 175 0.04 -6.47 25.52
N PHE A 176 -0.32 -5.20 25.65
CA PHE A 176 -1.71 -4.73 25.61
C PHE A 176 -2.08 -4.32 24.20
N GLU A 177 -3.10 -4.96 23.66
CA GLU A 177 -3.62 -4.69 22.30
C GLU A 177 -4.85 -3.79 22.38
N PRO A 178 -5.05 -2.82 21.46
CA PRO A 178 -6.31 -2.13 21.30
C PRO A 178 -7.45 -3.15 21.15
N VAL A 179 -8.59 -2.91 21.76
CA VAL A 179 -9.72 -3.85 21.74
C VAL A 179 -10.11 -4.23 20.31
N ALA A 180 -10.12 -3.27 19.36
CA ALA A 180 -10.37 -3.54 17.95
C ALA A 180 -9.39 -4.58 17.35
N LEU A 181 -8.08 -4.47 17.66
CA LEU A 181 -7.06 -5.42 17.21
C LEU A 181 -7.24 -6.80 17.88
N TYR A 182 -7.46 -6.80 19.19
CA TYR A 182 -7.70 -8.03 19.95
C TYR A 182 -8.90 -8.80 19.38
N ASN A 183 -10.03 -8.10 19.14
CA ASN A 183 -11.24 -8.65 18.55
C ASN A 183 -10.99 -9.20 17.12
N ALA A 184 -10.30 -8.44 16.29
CA ALA A 184 -9.95 -8.87 14.94
C ALA A 184 -9.10 -10.15 14.95
N ARG A 185 -8.10 -10.23 15.83
CA ARG A 185 -7.15 -11.35 15.93
C ARG A 185 -7.80 -12.60 16.51
N THR A 186 -8.62 -12.45 17.55
CA THR A 186 -9.29 -13.58 18.21
C THR A 186 -10.54 -14.05 17.47
N GLY A 187 -11.14 -13.19 16.62
CA GLY A 187 -12.41 -13.44 15.98
C GLY A 187 -13.61 -13.43 16.95
N ARG A 188 -13.45 -12.78 18.11
CA ARG A 188 -14.46 -12.67 19.17
C ARG A 188 -14.56 -11.24 19.63
N ASP A 189 -15.77 -10.78 19.91
CA ASP A 189 -15.98 -9.51 20.59
C ASP A 189 -15.70 -9.72 22.08
N ALA A 190 -14.64 -9.08 22.57
CA ALA A 190 -14.19 -9.22 23.96
C ALA A 190 -15.01 -8.33 24.92
N LEU A 191 -15.68 -7.31 24.41
CA LEU A 191 -16.51 -6.38 25.18
C LEU A 191 -17.93 -6.31 24.60
N PRO A 192 -18.67 -7.44 24.59
CA PRO A 192 -20.01 -7.46 24.03
C PRO A 192 -20.94 -6.51 24.81
N PRO A 193 -21.99 -5.98 24.18
CA PRO A 193 -22.95 -5.12 24.85
C PRO A 193 -23.57 -5.81 26.08
N GLU A 194 -23.49 -5.15 27.23
CA GLU A 194 -24.11 -5.63 28.47
C GLU A 194 -25.21 -4.67 28.93
N GLY A 195 -26.36 -5.21 29.34
CA GLY A 195 -27.45 -4.41 29.94
C GLY A 195 -28.11 -3.38 29.01
N GLY A 196 -27.92 -3.51 27.69
CA GLY A 196 -28.45 -2.56 26.71
C GLY A 196 -27.49 -1.41 26.37
N GLU A 197 -26.30 -1.42 26.91
CA GLU A 197 -25.22 -0.46 26.57
C GLU A 197 -24.32 -1.01 25.51
N ARG A 198 -23.82 -0.12 24.65
CA ARG A 198 -22.82 -0.45 23.66
C ARG A 198 -21.43 -0.23 24.24
N ASN A 199 -20.55 -1.18 24.05
CA ASN A 199 -19.12 -1.03 24.30
C ASN A 199 -18.47 -0.87 22.92
N PRO A 200 -18.08 0.35 22.51
CA PRO A 200 -17.39 0.52 21.25
C PRO A 200 -15.96 -0.05 21.33
N ASP A 201 -15.37 -0.34 20.18
CA ASP A 201 -13.93 -0.64 20.08
C ASP A 201 -13.11 0.66 20.05
N ILE A 202 -13.71 1.70 19.50
CA ILE A 202 -13.08 3.01 19.27
C ILE A 202 -14.03 4.11 19.76
N GLU A 203 -13.53 4.97 20.65
CA GLU A 203 -14.18 6.24 20.99
C GLU A 203 -13.55 7.36 20.18
N ALA A 204 -14.42 8.23 19.63
CA ALA A 204 -14.01 9.34 18.82
C ALA A 204 -14.84 10.59 19.11
N GLU A 205 -14.18 11.73 19.24
CA GLU A 205 -14.81 13.04 19.43
C GLU A 205 -14.43 13.96 18.26
N PHE A 206 -15.39 14.62 17.67
CA PHE A 206 -15.16 15.53 16.56
C PHE A 206 -15.92 16.84 16.71
N ASN A 207 -15.36 17.90 16.15
CA ASN A 207 -16.07 19.16 15.94
C ASN A 207 -16.55 19.26 14.48
N PRO A 208 -17.64 18.56 14.09
CA PRO A 208 -18.10 18.49 12.71
C PRO A 208 -18.68 19.82 12.19
N ASN A 209 -18.84 20.81 13.08
CA ASN A 209 -19.38 22.14 12.79
C ASN A 209 -18.29 23.22 12.79
N ALA A 210 -17.00 22.86 12.87
CA ALA A 210 -15.91 23.83 12.85
C ALA A 210 -15.89 24.61 11.53
N ALA A 211 -15.61 25.90 11.62
CA ALA A 211 -15.50 26.74 10.42
C ALA A 211 -14.33 26.30 9.54
N GLY A 212 -14.53 26.34 8.23
CA GLY A 212 -13.48 25.98 7.25
C GLY A 212 -13.35 24.49 6.96
N LEU A 213 -14.25 23.64 7.49
CA LEU A 213 -14.29 22.23 7.12
C LEU A 213 -14.93 22.01 5.75
N TYR A 214 -14.32 21.15 4.97
CA TYR A 214 -14.91 20.58 3.77
C TYR A 214 -15.50 19.19 4.09
N LEU A 215 -16.82 19.07 3.94
CA LEU A 215 -17.58 17.85 4.27
C LEU A 215 -17.88 16.96 3.05
N GLY A 216 -17.19 17.20 1.93
CA GLY A 216 -17.30 16.36 0.74
C GLY A 216 -16.71 14.96 0.97
N THR A 217 -17.15 13.98 0.14
CA THR A 217 -16.67 12.60 0.17
C THR A 217 -15.63 12.31 -0.91
N ASP A 218 -15.36 13.28 -1.78
CA ASP A 218 -14.50 13.16 -2.95
C ASP A 218 -13.02 13.50 -2.68
N ALA A 219 -12.69 13.93 -1.44
CA ALA A 219 -11.39 14.39 -1.00
C ALA A 219 -10.79 15.49 -1.91
N ARG A 220 -11.63 16.47 -2.27
CA ARG A 220 -11.28 17.65 -3.08
C ARG A 220 -11.57 18.93 -2.32
N PRO A 221 -10.94 19.15 -1.18
CA PRO A 221 -11.19 20.37 -0.43
C PRO A 221 -10.75 21.58 -1.24
N PRO A 222 -11.49 22.70 -1.18
CA PRO A 222 -10.97 23.99 -1.59
C PRO A 222 -9.64 24.30 -0.92
N ALA A 223 -8.80 25.09 -1.56
CA ALA A 223 -7.44 25.38 -1.09
C ALA A 223 -7.38 26.05 0.31
N ASN A 224 -8.47 26.58 0.79
CA ASN A 224 -8.60 27.24 2.09
C ASN A 224 -9.48 26.45 3.09
N SER A 225 -9.76 25.19 2.81
CA SER A 225 -10.62 24.34 3.65
C SER A 225 -9.87 23.09 4.09
N ILE A 226 -10.19 22.58 5.28
CA ILE A 226 -9.68 21.32 5.81
C ILE A 226 -10.61 20.18 5.40
N ASP A 227 -10.07 19.11 4.85
CA ASP A 227 -10.84 17.92 4.49
C ASP A 227 -11.23 17.11 5.73
N PHE A 228 -12.49 17.18 6.14
CA PHE A 228 -13.00 16.47 7.31
C PHE A 228 -12.86 14.95 7.19
N ARG A 229 -13.04 14.41 5.99
CA ARG A 229 -12.83 12.98 5.74
C ARG A 229 -11.40 12.55 6.04
N THR A 230 -10.41 13.39 5.71
CA THR A 230 -9.00 13.13 6.04
C THR A 230 -8.75 13.17 7.55
N VAL A 231 -9.37 14.11 8.27
CA VAL A 231 -9.33 14.14 9.74
C VAL A 231 -9.84 12.82 10.30
N VAL A 232 -11.03 12.39 9.89
CA VAL A 232 -11.61 11.12 10.36
C VAL A 232 -10.74 9.91 9.97
N LEU A 233 -10.15 9.90 8.77
CA LEU A 233 -9.25 8.83 8.33
C LEU A 233 -8.01 8.71 9.23
N HIS A 234 -7.46 9.85 9.65
CA HIS A 234 -6.34 9.93 10.58
C HIS A 234 -6.74 9.42 11.96
N GLU A 235 -7.85 9.93 12.51
CA GLU A 235 -8.28 9.59 13.86
C GLU A 235 -8.65 8.11 14.02
N ILE A 236 -9.29 7.50 13.02
CA ILE A 236 -9.55 6.05 13.05
C ILE A 236 -8.25 5.24 13.15
N ALA A 237 -7.14 5.69 12.56
CA ALA A 237 -5.86 5.00 12.73
C ALA A 237 -5.41 4.93 14.19
N HIS A 238 -5.61 6.03 14.93
CA HIS A 238 -5.34 6.05 16.38
C HIS A 238 -6.23 5.05 17.13
N GLY A 239 -7.51 5.01 16.80
CA GLY A 239 -8.45 4.02 17.34
C GLY A 239 -8.06 2.56 17.01
N LEU A 240 -7.47 2.32 15.86
CA LEU A 240 -6.94 1.01 15.46
C LEU A 240 -5.61 0.66 16.16
N GLY A 241 -5.06 1.57 16.95
CA GLY A 241 -3.86 1.35 17.75
C GLY A 241 -2.60 2.08 17.30
N PHE A 242 -2.70 3.01 16.34
CA PHE A 242 -1.58 3.89 16.01
C PHE A 242 -1.36 4.91 17.13
N THR A 243 -1.19 4.42 18.34
CA THR A 243 -1.04 5.22 19.56
C THR A 243 -0.16 4.50 20.56
N GLY A 244 0.74 5.23 21.20
CA GLY A 244 1.64 4.70 22.21
C GLY A 244 1.46 5.41 23.54
N MET A 245 2.05 4.83 24.59
CA MET A 245 1.88 5.22 25.99
C MET A 245 3.09 6.01 26.53
N ALA A 246 3.79 6.76 25.66
CA ALA A 246 4.89 7.61 26.11
C ALA A 246 4.39 8.98 26.57
N SER A 247 4.96 9.48 27.67
CA SER A 247 4.69 10.81 28.19
C SER A 247 5.92 11.47 28.82
N VAL A 248 5.92 12.80 28.87
CA VAL A 248 6.92 13.58 29.61
C VAL A 248 6.19 14.67 30.39
N THR A 249 5.99 14.42 31.69
CA THR A 249 5.25 15.32 32.58
C THR A 249 6.20 15.76 33.69
N ASP A 250 6.26 17.08 33.98
CA ASP A 250 7.14 17.68 35.00
C ASP A 250 8.61 17.23 34.89
N GLY A 251 9.10 17.08 33.65
CA GLY A 251 10.46 16.64 33.36
C GLY A 251 10.73 15.15 33.61
N ARG A 252 9.71 14.36 33.96
CA ARG A 252 9.80 12.90 34.11
C ARG A 252 9.21 12.24 32.88
N ALA A 253 10.02 11.38 32.27
CA ALA A 253 9.61 10.58 31.13
C ALA A 253 9.10 9.21 31.58
N SER A 254 8.01 8.73 30.98
CA SER A 254 7.47 7.39 31.17
C SER A 254 7.02 6.79 29.85
N ILE A 255 6.97 5.46 29.79
CA ILE A 255 6.44 4.73 28.62
C ILE A 255 5.84 3.40 29.07
N GLY A 256 4.71 3.02 28.49
CA GLY A 256 4.00 1.81 28.84
C GLY A 256 3.43 1.85 30.24
N PHE A 257 3.20 0.68 30.81
CA PHE A 257 2.63 0.51 32.15
C PHE A 257 3.74 0.27 33.16
N SER A 258 3.78 1.05 34.24
CA SER A 258 4.71 0.84 35.35
C SER A 258 4.24 -0.34 36.21
N GLY A 259 5.14 -1.24 36.55
CA GLY A 259 4.87 -2.43 37.37
C GLY A 259 4.86 -3.69 36.54
N VAL A 260 6.00 -4.26 36.40
CA VAL A 260 6.20 -5.43 35.61
C VAL A 260 6.82 -6.54 36.37
N ASN A 261 6.53 -7.73 35.96
CA ASN A 261 7.23 -8.95 36.25
C ASN A 261 8.66 -8.71 36.76
N GLY A 262 8.85 -8.79 38.07
CA GLY A 262 10.07 -8.39 38.78
C GLY A 262 11.33 -9.18 38.44
N SER A 263 11.34 -9.95 37.33
CA SER A 263 12.51 -10.77 36.94
C SER A 263 13.19 -10.32 35.63
N THR A 264 12.55 -9.56 34.77
CA THR A 264 13.14 -9.26 33.43
C THR A 264 13.51 -7.79 33.19
N GLY A 265 13.05 -6.84 34.01
CA GLY A 265 13.34 -5.41 33.84
C GLY A 265 12.71 -4.77 32.58
N VAL A 266 11.87 -5.50 31.87
CA VAL A 266 11.13 -5.01 30.70
C VAL A 266 9.71 -4.66 31.12
N ARG A 267 9.20 -3.54 30.67
CA ARG A 267 7.85 -3.04 30.99
C ARG A 267 6.83 -3.48 29.96
N SER A 268 5.62 -3.72 30.45
CA SER A 268 4.48 -3.92 29.56
C SER A 268 4.12 -2.61 28.89
N GLY A 269 3.85 -2.66 27.58
CA GLY A 269 3.41 -1.54 26.79
C GLY A 269 2.30 -1.96 25.85
N VAL A 270 1.69 -1.01 25.17
CA VAL A 270 0.76 -1.31 24.10
C VAL A 270 1.50 -1.82 22.87
N SER A 271 0.77 -2.44 21.94
CA SER A 271 1.36 -3.00 20.71
C SER A 271 2.21 -2.01 19.92
N PHE A 272 1.89 -0.73 19.95
CA PHE A 272 2.68 0.35 19.35
C PHE A 272 4.06 0.49 20.04
N ASP A 273 4.09 0.54 21.37
CA ASP A 273 5.31 0.76 22.16
C ASP A 273 6.37 -0.31 21.92
N GLN A 274 5.95 -1.55 21.62
CA GLN A 274 6.85 -2.68 21.34
C GLN A 274 7.78 -2.44 20.14
N HIS A 275 7.38 -1.56 19.24
CA HIS A 275 8.11 -1.28 18.01
C HIS A 275 8.89 0.03 18.03
N THR A 276 9.02 0.68 19.17
CA THR A 276 9.65 1.99 19.28
C THR A 276 11.06 1.92 19.84
N TYR A 277 11.97 2.68 19.24
CA TYR A 277 13.34 2.76 19.70
C TYR A 277 13.94 4.16 19.45
N ALA A 278 14.99 4.49 20.20
CA ALA A 278 15.77 5.69 19.97
C ALA A 278 17.23 5.34 19.66
N THR A 279 17.87 6.16 18.81
CA THR A 279 19.31 6.05 18.50
C THR A 279 20.05 7.26 19.02
N THR A 280 21.22 7.06 19.62
CA THR A 280 22.19 8.14 19.83
C THR A 280 23.00 8.37 18.55
N ALA A 281 23.64 9.54 18.41
CA ALA A 281 24.53 9.82 17.29
C ALA A 281 25.65 8.77 17.12
N ALA A 282 26.12 8.18 18.24
CA ALA A 282 27.13 7.12 18.25
C ALA A 282 26.57 5.75 17.77
N GLN A 283 25.25 5.55 17.78
CA GLN A 283 24.59 4.28 17.41
C GLN A 283 23.92 4.32 16.03
N ALA A 284 24.13 5.38 15.27
CA ALA A 284 23.47 5.64 13.99
C ALA A 284 23.65 4.53 12.91
N GLY A 285 24.42 3.48 13.18
CA GLY A 285 24.64 2.35 12.29
C GLY A 285 24.43 0.97 12.91
N THR A 286 24.22 0.84 14.22
CA THR A 286 24.31 -0.46 14.95
C THR A 286 23.05 -0.86 15.73
N GLY A 287 21.94 -0.14 15.57
CA GLY A 287 20.71 -0.38 16.35
C GLY A 287 20.60 0.56 17.56
N GLY A 288 19.36 0.94 17.91
CA GLY A 288 19.06 1.80 19.05
C GLY A 288 18.58 0.99 20.27
N ALA A 289 18.37 1.66 21.38
CA ALA A 289 17.74 1.07 22.55
C ALA A 289 16.21 1.09 22.35
N ALA A 290 15.57 -0.07 22.53
CA ALA A 290 14.11 -0.14 22.61
C ALA A 290 13.62 0.69 23.80
N LEU A 291 12.63 1.55 23.57
CA LEU A 291 12.22 2.52 24.61
C LEU A 291 11.69 1.85 25.87
N LEU A 292 10.97 0.75 25.73
CA LEU A 292 10.47 -0.04 26.87
C LEU A 292 11.56 -0.60 27.79
N THR A 293 12.82 -0.65 27.34
CA THR A 293 13.97 -1.09 28.17
C THR A 293 14.59 0.04 28.99
N LEU A 294 14.19 1.28 28.73
CA LEU A 294 14.72 2.45 29.45
C LEU A 294 13.87 2.73 30.70
N PRO A 295 14.43 2.86 31.91
CA PRO A 295 13.66 3.06 33.13
C PRO A 295 12.84 4.36 33.14
N ASP A 296 11.63 4.32 33.73
CA ASP A 296 10.82 5.53 33.95
C ASP A 296 11.55 6.55 34.82
N GLY A 297 11.36 7.83 34.47
CA GLY A 297 12.03 8.93 35.13
C GLY A 297 13.52 9.02 34.84
N SER A 298 14.09 8.08 34.06
CA SER A 298 15.52 8.13 33.73
C SER A 298 15.85 9.26 32.76
N ALA A 299 17.04 9.83 32.90
CA ALA A 299 17.55 10.82 31.94
C ALA A 299 17.66 10.24 30.53
N ALA A 300 17.94 8.93 30.40
CA ALA A 300 18.04 8.25 29.12
C ALA A 300 16.68 8.20 28.39
N LEU A 301 15.60 7.83 29.08
CA LEU A 301 14.26 7.81 28.50
C LEU A 301 13.80 9.24 28.13
N ARG A 302 14.03 10.20 29.02
CA ARG A 302 13.73 11.62 28.74
C ARG A 302 14.45 12.11 27.51
N THR A 303 15.77 11.88 27.42
CA THR A 303 16.56 12.26 26.26
C THR A 303 16.08 11.58 24.98
N ALA A 304 15.66 10.32 25.04
CA ALA A 304 15.09 9.61 23.93
C ALA A 304 13.77 10.24 23.45
N LEU A 305 12.84 10.52 24.37
CA LEU A 305 11.52 11.06 24.04
C LEU A 305 11.52 12.55 23.65
N THR A 306 12.48 13.32 24.16
CA THR A 306 12.62 14.76 23.84
C THR A 306 13.68 15.04 22.76
N GLY A 307 14.37 14.00 22.31
CA GLY A 307 15.39 14.10 21.27
C GLY A 307 14.84 13.81 19.87
N ASP A 308 15.62 14.17 18.85
CA ASP A 308 15.26 14.05 17.45
C ASP A 308 15.61 12.69 16.83
N SER A 309 15.47 11.60 17.58
CA SER A 309 15.97 10.27 17.18
C SER A 309 15.04 9.12 17.52
N LEU A 310 13.73 9.34 17.35
CA LEU A 310 12.69 8.34 17.54
C LEU A 310 12.40 7.59 16.23
N TYR A 311 12.33 6.27 16.31
CA TYR A 311 12.14 5.39 15.16
C TYR A 311 11.25 4.20 15.47
N TRP A 312 10.68 3.65 14.40
CA TRP A 312 9.94 2.40 14.38
C TRP A 312 10.84 1.23 13.98
N SER A 313 10.71 0.09 14.63
CA SER A 313 11.54 -1.12 14.39
C SER A 313 10.82 -2.24 13.64
N GLY A 314 9.51 -2.14 13.45
CA GLY A 314 8.72 -3.20 12.82
C GLY A 314 9.07 -3.41 11.35
N GLN A 315 9.21 -4.67 10.95
CA GLN A 315 9.78 -5.04 9.64
C GLN A 315 8.89 -4.68 8.46
N GLN A 316 7.57 -4.72 8.62
CA GLN A 316 6.63 -4.41 7.54
C GLN A 316 6.69 -2.92 7.19
N ALA A 317 6.71 -2.06 8.20
CA ALA A 317 6.83 -0.62 7.99
C ALA A 317 8.23 -0.23 7.44
N LEU A 318 9.31 -0.85 7.95
CA LEU A 318 10.67 -0.63 7.42
C LEU A 318 10.77 -1.04 5.95
N THR A 319 10.12 -2.15 5.59
CA THR A 319 10.03 -2.64 4.22
C THR A 319 9.26 -1.65 3.33
N ALA A 320 8.11 -1.18 3.80
CA ALA A 320 7.28 -0.20 3.08
C ALA A 320 7.99 1.14 2.89
N ALA A 321 8.78 1.57 3.86
CA ALA A 321 9.57 2.81 3.80
C ALA A 321 10.84 2.69 2.95
N GLY A 322 11.28 1.47 2.66
CA GLY A 322 12.60 1.22 2.05
C GLY A 322 13.76 1.59 2.99
N GLY A 323 13.54 1.58 4.31
CA GLY A 323 14.53 1.97 5.30
C GLY A 323 13.93 2.38 6.65
N LYS A 324 14.63 3.22 7.39
CA LYS A 324 14.19 3.67 8.71
C LYS A 324 12.86 4.44 8.66
N VAL A 325 11.92 4.08 9.51
CA VAL A 325 10.68 4.83 9.75
C VAL A 325 10.90 5.74 10.97
N ARG A 326 10.72 7.03 10.76
CA ARG A 326 10.95 8.04 11.77
C ARG A 326 9.63 8.49 12.39
N LEU A 327 9.58 8.50 13.73
CA LEU A 327 8.47 9.03 14.48
C LEU A 327 8.66 10.52 14.76
N HIS A 328 7.55 11.22 14.97
CA HIS A 328 7.57 12.64 15.27
C HIS A 328 8.22 12.89 16.63
N ALA A 329 9.24 13.72 16.61
CA ALA A 329 9.89 14.24 17.80
C ALA A 329 9.87 15.77 17.71
N PRO A 330 9.75 16.46 18.85
CA PRO A 330 9.70 17.91 18.84
C PRO A 330 10.98 18.48 18.23
N PRO A 331 10.91 19.62 17.49
CA PRO A 331 12.11 20.26 16.97
C PRO A 331 12.99 20.69 18.12
N GLN A 332 14.31 20.44 17.99
CA GLN A 332 15.31 20.95 18.90
C GLN A 332 15.23 22.48 18.94
N CYS A 333 15.36 23.06 20.13
CA CYS A 333 15.41 24.51 20.29
C CYS A 333 16.58 25.07 19.48
N GLY A 334 16.30 25.82 18.41
CA GLY A 334 17.33 26.49 17.59
C GLY A 334 17.30 26.21 16.08
N GLU A 335 16.57 25.23 15.59
CA GLU A 335 16.64 24.89 14.15
C GLU A 335 15.73 25.72 13.22
N GLN A 336 14.68 26.38 13.70
CA GLN A 336 13.83 27.31 12.91
C GLN A 336 13.16 28.41 13.76
N GLY A 337 13.87 28.92 14.74
CA GLY A 337 13.31 29.78 15.78
C GLY A 337 12.84 28.95 16.98
N PRO A 338 12.82 29.55 18.19
CA PRO A 338 12.44 28.80 19.37
C PRO A 338 10.96 28.36 19.25
N PRO A 339 10.64 27.06 19.36
CA PRO A 339 9.26 26.64 19.59
C PRO A 339 8.72 27.36 20.83
N ARG A 340 7.43 27.60 20.89
CA ARG A 340 6.80 28.29 22.07
C ARG A 340 7.21 27.65 23.40
N ALA A 341 7.37 26.32 23.44
CA ALA A 341 7.87 25.57 24.58
C ALA A 341 9.28 25.97 25.02
N CYS A 342 10.20 26.22 24.08
CA CYS A 342 11.57 26.64 24.42
C CYS A 342 11.64 28.06 24.99
N VAL A 343 10.74 28.94 24.56
CA VAL A 343 10.65 30.31 25.10
C VAL A 343 10.15 30.33 26.53
N ARG A 344 9.32 29.34 26.92
CA ARG A 344 8.74 29.22 28.26
C ARG A 344 9.48 28.26 29.17
N GLY A 345 10.52 27.56 28.69
CA GLY A 345 11.20 26.51 29.46
C GLY A 345 10.38 25.23 29.64
N GLU A 346 9.29 25.08 28.86
CA GLU A 346 8.44 23.90 28.88
C GLU A 346 9.15 22.69 28.21
N SER A 347 8.69 21.46 28.51
CA SER A 347 9.19 20.25 27.86
C SER A 347 8.99 20.33 26.34
N PRO A 348 9.98 19.99 25.52
CA PRO A 348 9.80 19.90 24.08
C PRO A 348 8.88 18.74 23.66
N PHE A 349 8.51 17.84 24.55
CA PHE A 349 7.53 16.79 24.28
C PHE A 349 6.12 17.39 24.28
N VAL A 350 5.43 17.27 23.17
CA VAL A 350 4.05 17.75 22.99
C VAL A 350 3.12 16.54 23.03
N GLU A 351 2.35 16.42 24.10
CA GLU A 351 1.35 15.38 24.21
C GLU A 351 0.33 15.46 23.07
N GLY A 352 -0.06 14.29 22.54
CA GLY A 352 -0.93 14.19 21.39
C GLY A 352 -0.22 14.34 20.04
N SER A 353 0.96 14.98 19.95
CA SER A 353 1.70 15.14 18.70
C SER A 353 2.99 14.31 18.67
N SER A 354 3.77 14.37 19.75
CA SER A 354 5.05 13.62 19.84
C SER A 354 4.81 12.13 19.98
N TYR A 355 5.72 11.32 19.44
CA TYR A 355 5.78 9.88 19.59
C TYR A 355 4.74 9.09 18.78
N SER A 356 3.45 9.39 18.90
CA SER A 356 2.37 8.65 18.23
C SER A 356 2.07 9.15 16.80
N HIS A 357 3.05 9.76 16.15
CA HIS A 357 2.93 10.26 14.77
C HIS A 357 4.20 10.00 13.96
N LEU A 358 4.07 10.05 12.64
CA LEU A 358 5.20 10.06 11.71
C LEU A 358 5.85 11.47 11.66
N ASP A 359 7.15 11.52 11.43
CA ASP A 359 7.91 12.79 11.41
C ASP A 359 7.49 13.68 10.25
N GLU A 360 6.88 14.83 10.54
CA GLU A 360 6.46 15.86 9.58
C GLU A 360 7.57 16.31 8.62
N ARG A 361 8.83 16.35 9.07
CA ARG A 361 9.98 16.75 8.26
C ARG A 361 10.39 15.71 7.24
N ARG A 362 10.07 14.43 7.48
CA ARG A 362 10.42 13.30 6.62
C ARG A 362 9.30 12.93 5.66
N TYR A 363 8.06 13.00 6.12
CA TYR A 363 6.88 12.57 5.37
C TYR A 363 6.10 13.81 4.95
N THR A 364 6.41 14.26 3.74
CA THR A 364 5.94 15.53 3.22
C THR A 364 4.49 15.48 2.77
N ARG A 365 3.85 16.62 2.84
CA ARG A 365 2.51 16.95 2.39
C ARG A 365 2.12 16.27 1.06
N GLY A 366 0.91 15.76 0.99
CA GLY A 366 0.32 15.17 -0.23
C GLY A 366 0.91 13.83 -0.65
N THR A 367 1.79 13.23 0.16
CA THR A 367 2.25 11.86 -0.03
C THR A 367 1.51 10.91 0.92
N PRO A 368 1.17 9.67 0.53
CA PRO A 368 0.44 8.75 1.40
C PRO A 368 1.01 8.59 2.82
N PRO A 369 2.34 8.58 3.05
CA PRO A 369 2.89 8.55 4.40
C PRO A 369 2.55 9.76 5.26
N GLY A 370 2.16 10.89 4.67
CA GLY A 370 1.80 12.12 5.39
C GLY A 370 0.50 12.03 6.17
N LEU A 371 -0.36 11.02 5.98
CA LEU A 371 -1.60 10.90 6.72
C LEU A 371 -1.38 10.94 8.24
N MET A 372 -0.40 10.20 8.75
CA MET A 372 -0.12 10.08 10.19
C MET A 372 0.93 11.07 10.68
N THR A 373 1.15 12.19 10.01
CA THR A 373 1.87 13.34 10.57
C THR A 373 0.94 14.19 11.43
N PRO A 374 1.46 14.94 12.44
CA PRO A 374 0.61 15.59 13.43
C PRO A 374 -0.14 16.83 12.91
N TYR A 375 0.15 17.31 11.71
CA TYR A 375 -0.45 18.52 11.16
C TYR A 375 -1.12 18.27 9.81
N LEU A 376 -2.28 18.89 9.61
CA LEU A 376 -3.01 18.92 8.34
C LEU A 376 -3.17 20.36 7.87
N GLU A 377 -2.81 20.65 6.62
CA GLU A 377 -2.93 21.96 6.03
C GLU A 377 -4.22 22.09 5.19
N ALA A 378 -4.69 23.33 5.02
CA ALA A 378 -5.83 23.63 4.15
C ALA A 378 -5.52 23.19 2.70
N GLY A 379 -6.51 22.61 2.04
CA GLY A 379 -6.39 22.05 0.70
C GLY A 379 -5.67 20.70 0.63
N GLU A 380 -5.28 20.13 1.75
CA GLU A 380 -4.67 18.81 1.85
C GLU A 380 -5.73 17.73 2.07
N ALA A 381 -5.58 16.58 1.39
CA ALA A 381 -6.47 15.44 1.54
C ALA A 381 -5.76 14.12 1.29
N TYR A 382 -6.11 13.13 2.10
CA TYR A 382 -5.61 11.76 2.00
C TYR A 382 -6.75 10.78 1.74
N VAL A 383 -6.46 9.74 0.99
CA VAL A 383 -7.46 8.79 0.48
C VAL A 383 -7.16 7.36 0.81
N ASP A 384 -5.94 7.11 1.21
CA ASP A 384 -5.51 5.83 1.74
C ASP A 384 -4.46 6.06 2.85
N PRO A 385 -4.31 5.10 3.77
CA PRO A 385 -3.39 5.25 4.90
C PRO A 385 -1.90 5.27 4.51
N GLY A 386 -1.57 4.90 3.30
CA GLY A 386 -0.18 4.70 2.86
C GLY A 386 0.46 3.42 3.38
N GLN A 387 1.44 2.93 2.64
CA GLN A 387 2.08 1.63 2.93
C GLN A 387 2.85 1.62 4.25
N ILE A 388 3.40 2.76 4.70
CA ILE A 388 4.12 2.84 5.98
C ILE A 388 3.15 2.67 7.15
N THR A 389 2.03 3.41 7.16
CA THR A 389 1.00 3.28 8.19
C THR A 389 0.42 1.88 8.23
N LEU A 390 0.12 1.31 7.05
CA LEU A 390 -0.35 -0.08 6.92
C LEU A 390 0.70 -1.08 7.41
N GLY A 391 1.99 -0.82 7.13
CA GLY A 391 3.11 -1.62 7.63
C GLY A 391 3.21 -1.58 9.16
N MET A 392 3.01 -0.41 9.76
CA MET A 392 3.02 -0.26 11.22
C MET A 392 1.84 -1.00 11.86
N LEU A 393 0.64 -0.92 11.28
CA LEU A 393 -0.51 -1.71 11.74
C LEU A 393 -0.25 -3.23 11.62
N ALA A 394 0.36 -3.68 10.54
CA ALA A 394 0.73 -5.08 10.36
C ALA A 394 1.80 -5.54 11.36
N ASP A 395 2.77 -4.69 11.67
CA ASP A 395 3.79 -4.96 12.71
C ASP A 395 3.14 -5.11 14.09
N MET A 396 2.09 -4.32 14.37
CA MET A 396 1.32 -4.42 15.61
C MET A 396 0.42 -5.67 15.68
N GLY A 397 0.20 -6.37 14.57
CA GLY A 397 -0.56 -7.62 14.53
C GLY A 397 -1.83 -7.59 13.67
N TRP A 398 -2.17 -6.47 13.05
CA TRP A 398 -3.30 -6.42 12.11
C TRP A 398 -3.04 -7.29 10.87
N ALA A 399 -4.03 -8.04 10.45
CA ALA A 399 -4.05 -8.61 9.11
C ALA A 399 -4.34 -7.49 8.10
N VAL A 400 -3.36 -7.16 7.26
CA VAL A 400 -3.44 -6.06 6.28
C VAL A 400 -3.35 -6.65 4.88
N PRO A 401 -4.49 -6.89 4.19
CA PRO A 401 -4.52 -7.58 2.89
C PRO A 401 -3.74 -6.85 1.79
N ALA A 402 -3.57 -5.53 1.89
CA ALA A 402 -2.77 -4.75 0.95
C ALA A 402 -1.26 -5.10 1.03
N LEU A 403 -0.79 -5.57 2.20
CA LEU A 403 0.59 -6.04 2.42
C LEU A 403 0.72 -7.53 2.19
N THR A 404 -0.37 -8.30 2.29
CA THR A 404 -0.35 -9.73 1.95
C THR A 404 -0.14 -9.88 0.45
N GLY A 405 0.72 -10.80 0.07
CA GLY A 405 0.94 -11.08 -1.35
C GLY A 405 -0.31 -11.68 -2.00
N GLN A 406 -0.48 -11.39 -3.28
CA GLN A 406 -1.65 -11.77 -4.06
C GLN A 406 -1.35 -12.96 -4.97
N ARG A 407 -2.34 -13.83 -5.17
CA ARG A 407 -2.31 -14.97 -6.09
C ARG A 407 -2.94 -14.59 -7.41
N TYR A 408 -2.42 -15.14 -8.49
CA TYR A 408 -2.91 -14.87 -9.85
C TYR A 408 -3.98 -15.86 -10.28
N THR A 409 -5.08 -15.34 -10.77
CA THR A 409 -6.09 -16.11 -11.51
C THR A 409 -6.08 -15.65 -12.96
N ALA A 410 -5.73 -16.58 -13.86
CA ALA A 410 -5.75 -16.31 -15.29
C ALA A 410 -7.20 -16.32 -15.81
N ALA A 411 -7.54 -15.33 -16.64
CA ALA A 411 -8.78 -15.31 -17.39
C ALA A 411 -8.58 -15.87 -18.81
N ASP A 412 -9.63 -16.38 -19.39
CA ASP A 412 -9.68 -16.51 -20.84
C ASP A 412 -9.73 -15.09 -21.42
N PRO A 413 -8.96 -14.80 -22.48
CA PRO A 413 -8.85 -13.44 -23.00
C PRO A 413 -10.23 -12.88 -23.39
N VAL A 414 -10.64 -11.81 -22.73
CA VAL A 414 -11.95 -11.18 -22.94
C VAL A 414 -11.82 -9.66 -23.02
N ARG A 415 -12.51 -9.05 -23.97
CA ARG A 415 -12.53 -7.59 -24.11
C ARG A 415 -13.41 -6.97 -23.03
N VAL A 416 -12.84 -6.02 -22.26
CA VAL A 416 -13.52 -5.29 -21.19
C VAL A 416 -13.67 -3.80 -21.51
N LEU A 417 -12.92 -3.28 -22.50
CA LEU A 417 -13.02 -1.91 -22.97
C LEU A 417 -12.83 -1.85 -24.49
N ASP A 418 -13.71 -1.15 -25.18
CA ASP A 418 -13.52 -0.72 -26.57
C ASP A 418 -14.26 0.61 -26.82
N THR A 419 -13.52 1.71 -26.82
CA THR A 419 -14.10 3.05 -27.03
C THR A 419 -14.56 3.30 -28.45
N ARG A 420 -14.34 2.37 -29.39
CA ARG A 420 -14.88 2.45 -30.75
C ARG A 420 -16.36 2.03 -30.79
N SER A 421 -16.73 1.09 -29.95
CA SER A 421 -18.07 0.49 -29.89
C SER A 421 -18.87 0.87 -28.64
N GLY A 422 -18.27 1.54 -27.66
CA GLY A 422 -18.92 1.88 -26.39
C GLY A 422 -18.92 0.75 -25.36
N LEU A 423 -18.09 -0.29 -25.53
CA LEU A 423 -17.93 -1.33 -24.52
C LEU A 423 -17.08 -0.79 -23.34
N GLY A 424 -17.60 -0.92 -22.12
CA GLY A 424 -16.89 -0.55 -20.88
C GLY A 424 -16.76 0.96 -20.65
N ALA A 425 -17.11 1.79 -21.62
CA ALA A 425 -17.14 3.26 -21.54
C ALA A 425 -17.95 3.82 -22.70
N SER A 426 -18.29 5.11 -22.67
CA SER A 426 -18.93 5.78 -23.80
C SER A 426 -18.09 5.68 -25.07
N ALA A 427 -18.77 5.49 -26.22
CA ALA A 427 -18.10 5.50 -27.52
C ALA A 427 -17.48 6.86 -27.80
N GLY A 428 -16.26 6.86 -28.34
CA GLY A 428 -15.52 8.06 -28.67
C GLY A 428 -14.02 7.94 -28.43
N ARG A 429 -13.25 8.86 -29.00
CA ARG A 429 -11.81 8.94 -28.75
C ARG A 429 -11.54 9.63 -27.42
N LEU A 430 -10.56 9.14 -26.68
CA LEU A 430 -10.06 9.82 -25.50
C LEU A 430 -9.16 10.98 -25.92
N GLY A 431 -9.58 12.21 -25.64
CA GLY A 431 -8.88 13.46 -26.03
C GLY A 431 -7.64 13.74 -25.18
N ALA A 432 -6.90 14.80 -25.55
CA ALA A 432 -5.72 15.24 -24.82
C ALA A 432 -6.06 15.60 -23.37
N GLY A 433 -5.30 15.06 -22.42
CA GLY A 433 -5.51 15.27 -20.98
C GLY A 433 -6.71 14.54 -20.39
N GLN A 434 -7.58 13.95 -21.20
CA GLN A 434 -8.76 13.24 -20.73
C GLN A 434 -8.44 11.92 -20.04
N THR A 435 -9.33 11.53 -19.13
CA THR A 435 -9.28 10.28 -18.36
C THR A 435 -10.55 9.47 -18.58
N LEU A 436 -10.42 8.14 -18.46
CA LEU A 436 -11.48 7.17 -18.50
C LEU A 436 -11.29 6.22 -17.31
N ASP A 437 -12.33 6.03 -16.51
CA ASP A 437 -12.33 5.09 -15.39
C ASP A 437 -13.02 3.79 -15.81
N LEU A 438 -12.22 2.75 -16.02
CA LEU A 438 -12.69 1.41 -16.38
C LEU A 438 -13.09 0.63 -15.13
N GLN A 439 -14.35 0.22 -15.05
CA GLN A 439 -14.80 -0.74 -14.03
C GLN A 439 -14.19 -2.10 -14.32
N VAL A 440 -13.42 -2.65 -13.37
CA VAL A 440 -12.79 -3.97 -13.52
C VAL A 440 -13.35 -4.99 -12.53
N THR A 441 -13.58 -4.62 -11.25
CA THR A 441 -14.23 -5.54 -10.32
C THR A 441 -15.71 -5.74 -10.66
N GLY A 442 -16.20 -6.97 -10.52
CA GLY A 442 -17.54 -7.34 -10.94
C GLY A 442 -17.72 -7.52 -12.47
N THR A 443 -16.65 -7.29 -13.26
CA THR A 443 -16.66 -7.42 -14.71
C THR A 443 -15.82 -8.65 -15.11
N ALA A 444 -16.32 -9.45 -16.07
CA ALA A 444 -15.60 -10.60 -16.64
C ALA A 444 -15.00 -11.57 -15.59
N GLY A 445 -15.70 -11.76 -14.48
CA GLY A 445 -15.30 -12.69 -13.41
C GLY A 445 -14.29 -12.14 -12.40
N VAL A 446 -13.84 -10.88 -12.53
CA VAL A 446 -12.93 -10.25 -11.56
C VAL A 446 -13.67 -10.04 -10.24
N PRO A 447 -13.26 -10.68 -9.13
CA PRO A 447 -13.95 -10.55 -7.86
C PRO A 447 -13.75 -9.16 -7.25
N ALA A 448 -14.68 -8.72 -6.41
CA ALA A 448 -14.60 -7.46 -5.71
C ALA A 448 -13.33 -7.33 -4.81
N GLY A 449 -12.82 -8.47 -4.30
CA GLY A 449 -11.60 -8.54 -3.48
C GLY A 449 -10.29 -8.50 -4.27
N ALA A 450 -10.32 -8.46 -5.61
CA ALA A 450 -9.10 -8.35 -6.42
C ALA A 450 -8.35 -7.06 -6.11
N LYS A 451 -7.02 -7.14 -6.06
CA LYS A 451 -6.13 -6.02 -5.73
C LYS A 451 -5.39 -5.46 -6.95
N ALA A 452 -5.25 -6.26 -8.01
CA ALA A 452 -4.67 -5.81 -9.27
C ALA A 452 -5.26 -6.60 -10.44
N VAL A 453 -5.21 -6.01 -11.63
CA VAL A 453 -5.59 -6.65 -12.90
C VAL A 453 -4.43 -6.64 -13.88
N VAL A 454 -4.45 -7.62 -14.77
CA VAL A 454 -3.54 -7.72 -15.91
C VAL A 454 -4.38 -7.47 -17.18
N LEU A 455 -4.09 -6.38 -17.86
CA LEU A 455 -4.79 -5.92 -19.05
C LEU A 455 -3.84 -5.78 -20.22
N ASN A 456 -4.24 -6.27 -21.39
CA ASN A 456 -3.56 -5.87 -22.64
C ASN A 456 -4.24 -4.60 -23.15
N VAL A 457 -3.58 -3.44 -23.02
CA VAL A 457 -4.11 -2.14 -23.42
C VAL A 457 -3.60 -1.79 -24.81
N THR A 458 -4.52 -1.50 -25.72
CA THR A 458 -4.22 -1.11 -27.09
C THR A 458 -4.70 0.32 -27.36
N GLY A 459 -3.78 1.20 -27.74
CA GLY A 459 -4.11 2.49 -28.32
C GLY A 459 -4.27 2.37 -29.85
N VAL A 460 -5.36 2.89 -30.41
CA VAL A 460 -5.70 2.74 -31.82
C VAL A 460 -5.82 4.07 -32.52
N GLY A 461 -5.03 4.28 -33.55
CA GLY A 461 -5.11 5.42 -34.46
C GLY A 461 -4.93 6.77 -33.74
N ALA A 462 -3.88 6.94 -32.97
CA ALA A 462 -3.56 8.18 -32.28
C ALA A 462 -3.44 9.34 -33.27
N THR A 463 -4.07 10.51 -33.01
CA THR A 463 -4.02 11.66 -33.93
C THR A 463 -2.75 12.50 -33.78
N ALA A 464 -2.03 12.36 -32.68
CA ALA A 464 -0.76 12.99 -32.39
C ALA A 464 0.13 12.04 -31.58
N ARG A 465 1.42 12.37 -31.44
CA ARG A 465 2.30 11.66 -30.50
C ARG A 465 1.73 11.78 -29.10
N THR A 466 1.54 10.65 -28.42
CA THR A 466 0.93 10.61 -27.09
C THR A 466 1.44 9.42 -26.27
N ASP A 467 1.13 9.45 -24.98
CA ASP A 467 1.21 8.30 -24.11
C ASP A 467 -0.14 8.03 -23.44
N LEU A 468 -0.42 6.73 -23.26
CA LEU A 468 -1.48 6.26 -22.39
C LEU A 468 -0.90 5.85 -21.04
N ARG A 469 -1.57 6.25 -19.97
CA ARG A 469 -1.21 5.92 -18.58
C ARG A 469 -2.30 5.09 -17.96
N ALA A 470 -1.95 3.91 -17.44
CA ALA A 470 -2.84 3.06 -16.65
C ALA A 470 -2.40 3.11 -15.19
N TYR A 471 -3.31 3.47 -14.29
CA TYR A 471 -3.02 3.58 -12.87
C TYR A 471 -4.29 3.35 -12.04
N PRO A 472 -4.17 3.05 -10.74
CA PRO A 472 -5.34 2.91 -9.88
C PRO A 472 -6.22 4.15 -9.96
N THR A 473 -7.54 3.99 -10.13
CA THR A 473 -8.43 5.15 -10.07
C THR A 473 -8.26 5.81 -8.71
N PRO A 474 -7.77 7.05 -8.64
CA PRO A 474 -7.57 7.71 -7.37
C PRO A 474 -8.92 8.06 -6.74
N VAL A 475 -8.96 8.11 -5.43
CA VAL A 475 -10.13 8.61 -4.69
C VAL A 475 -10.17 10.14 -4.75
N THR A 476 -9.02 10.78 -5.00
CA THR A 476 -8.88 12.24 -5.14
C THR A 476 -8.33 12.67 -6.47
N TYR A 477 -8.56 13.94 -6.82
CA TYR A 477 -7.83 14.63 -7.89
C TYR A 477 -6.43 15.02 -7.39
N GLY A 478 -5.46 14.21 -7.80
CA GLY A 478 -4.06 14.57 -7.75
C GLY A 478 -3.46 14.57 -9.17
N PRO A 479 -2.23 15.04 -9.34
CA PRO A 479 -1.53 14.89 -10.62
C PRO A 479 -1.45 13.40 -10.98
N ALA A 480 -1.74 13.07 -12.24
CA ALA A 480 -1.56 11.71 -12.73
C ALA A 480 -0.08 11.30 -12.56
N PRO A 481 0.20 10.03 -12.22
CA PRO A 481 1.57 9.55 -12.13
C PRO A 481 2.37 9.92 -13.38
N SER A 482 3.62 10.35 -13.22
CA SER A 482 4.50 10.74 -14.33
C SER A 482 5.10 9.53 -15.08
N VAL A 483 4.34 8.44 -15.16
CA VAL A 483 4.69 7.17 -15.82
C VAL A 483 3.95 7.08 -17.16
N SER A 484 4.48 6.32 -18.12
CA SER A 484 3.75 5.98 -19.34
C SER A 484 3.63 4.47 -19.46
N SER A 485 2.41 3.98 -19.67
CA SER A 485 2.19 2.54 -19.91
C SER A 485 2.35 2.16 -21.36
N LEU A 486 2.01 3.07 -22.29
CA LEU A 486 2.06 2.85 -23.74
C LEU A 486 2.37 4.15 -24.45
N ASN A 487 3.30 4.15 -25.41
CA ASN A 487 3.66 5.31 -26.22
C ASN A 487 3.22 5.09 -27.67
N LEU A 488 2.63 6.09 -28.27
CA LEU A 488 2.03 6.06 -29.60
C LEU A 488 2.52 7.20 -30.48
N ASP A 489 2.93 6.87 -31.70
CA ASP A 489 3.13 7.84 -32.77
C ASP A 489 1.80 8.09 -33.53
N PRO A 490 1.67 9.23 -34.28
CA PRO A 490 0.47 9.50 -35.04
C PRO A 490 0.11 8.35 -36.01
N GLY A 491 -1.17 8.02 -36.09
CA GLY A 491 -1.71 6.96 -36.93
C GLY A 491 -1.45 5.53 -36.42
N SER A 492 -0.59 5.34 -35.38
CA SER A 492 -0.19 4.03 -34.94
C SER A 492 -1.27 3.30 -34.16
N THR A 493 -1.21 1.95 -34.22
CA THR A 493 -1.92 1.04 -33.33
C THR A 493 -0.88 0.18 -32.63
N ARG A 494 -0.87 0.23 -31.31
CA ARG A 494 0.10 -0.51 -30.49
C ARG A 494 -0.55 -1.04 -29.21
N ALA A 495 -0.15 -2.23 -28.81
CA ALA A 495 -0.55 -2.86 -27.56
C ALA A 495 0.63 -2.87 -26.57
N ASN A 496 0.33 -2.85 -25.29
CA ASN A 496 1.24 -3.22 -24.20
C ASN A 496 0.46 -3.91 -23.09
N LEU A 497 1.02 -4.96 -22.51
CA LEU A 497 0.47 -5.53 -21.29
C LEU A 497 0.70 -4.55 -20.14
N VAL A 498 -0.29 -4.37 -19.28
CA VAL A 498 -0.16 -3.61 -18.05
C VAL A 498 -0.62 -4.45 -16.87
N THR A 499 0.16 -4.43 -15.79
CA THR A 499 -0.28 -4.93 -14.49
C THR A 499 -0.52 -3.70 -13.63
N VAL A 500 -1.74 -3.51 -13.16
CA VAL A 500 -2.14 -2.29 -12.47
C VAL A 500 -2.96 -2.60 -11.24
N ALA A 501 -2.64 -1.93 -10.12
CA ALA A 501 -3.44 -2.00 -8.91
C ALA A 501 -4.87 -1.50 -9.18
N ILE A 502 -5.84 -2.10 -8.53
CA ILE A 502 -7.23 -1.67 -8.60
C ILE A 502 -7.43 -0.52 -7.62
N GLY A 503 -7.96 0.57 -8.11
CA GLY A 503 -8.21 1.78 -7.33
C GLY A 503 -9.63 1.90 -6.81
N ASN A 504 -10.04 3.14 -6.55
CA ASN A 504 -11.33 3.45 -5.98
C ASN A 504 -12.51 2.80 -6.74
N LEU A 505 -13.49 2.31 -5.99
CA LEU A 505 -14.71 1.66 -6.50
C LEU A 505 -14.43 0.48 -7.47
N GLY A 506 -13.26 -0.17 -7.33
CA GLY A 506 -12.92 -1.30 -8.18
C GLY A 506 -12.54 -0.92 -9.61
N LYS A 507 -11.99 0.28 -9.82
CA LYS A 507 -11.70 0.84 -11.14
C LYS A 507 -10.21 1.04 -11.40
N VAL A 508 -9.87 1.06 -12.68
CA VAL A 508 -8.56 1.47 -13.19
C VAL A 508 -8.75 2.68 -14.08
N ARG A 509 -7.89 3.69 -13.92
CA ARG A 509 -7.92 4.91 -14.72
C ARG A 509 -6.95 4.82 -15.89
N LEU A 510 -7.46 5.13 -17.08
CA LEU A 510 -6.69 5.29 -18.29
C LEU A 510 -6.67 6.79 -18.65
N ARG A 511 -5.49 7.35 -18.93
CA ARG A 511 -5.33 8.76 -19.31
C ARG A 511 -4.57 8.88 -20.62
N ASN A 512 -5.08 9.69 -21.55
CA ASN A 512 -4.36 10.10 -22.74
C ASN A 512 -3.72 11.48 -22.51
N THR A 513 -2.46 11.66 -22.91
CA THR A 513 -1.73 12.92 -22.67
C THR A 513 -1.77 13.90 -23.82
N GLY A 514 -1.87 13.43 -25.07
CA GLY A 514 -1.86 14.30 -26.26
C GLY A 514 -2.80 13.83 -27.37
N GLY A 515 -3.21 14.72 -28.24
CA GLY A 515 -4.11 14.40 -29.34
C GLY A 515 -5.36 13.64 -28.90
N SER A 516 -5.83 12.74 -29.74
CA SER A 516 -6.95 11.84 -29.42
C SER A 516 -6.64 10.41 -29.87
N VAL A 517 -7.15 9.41 -29.14
CA VAL A 517 -6.88 7.99 -29.40
C VAL A 517 -8.08 7.14 -29.00
N HIS A 518 -8.39 6.08 -29.75
CA HIS A 518 -9.27 5.04 -29.26
C HIS A 518 -8.50 4.10 -28.34
N VAL A 519 -9.15 3.63 -27.29
CA VAL A 519 -8.55 2.71 -26.31
C VAL A 519 -9.34 1.42 -26.27
N VAL A 520 -8.61 0.32 -26.34
CA VAL A 520 -9.12 -1.04 -26.16
C VAL A 520 -8.38 -1.67 -25.00
N ALA A 521 -9.07 -2.44 -24.14
CA ALA A 521 -8.44 -3.25 -23.11
C ALA A 521 -9.04 -4.65 -23.07
N ASP A 522 -8.16 -5.63 -23.05
CA ASP A 522 -8.49 -7.06 -22.97
C ASP A 522 -7.96 -7.62 -21.67
N LEU A 523 -8.80 -8.28 -20.86
CA LEU A 523 -8.44 -8.86 -19.57
C LEU A 523 -7.67 -10.17 -19.78
N ALA A 524 -6.51 -10.31 -19.13
CA ALA A 524 -5.71 -11.54 -19.09
C ALA A 524 -5.83 -12.26 -17.72
N GLY A 525 -6.22 -11.54 -16.67
CA GLY A 525 -6.41 -12.11 -15.33
C GLY A 525 -6.33 -11.05 -14.24
N TRP A 526 -6.32 -11.52 -13.00
CA TRP A 526 -6.29 -10.65 -11.83
C TRP A 526 -5.50 -11.27 -10.67
N TYR A 527 -5.15 -10.44 -9.72
CA TYR A 527 -4.51 -10.84 -8.47
C TYR A 527 -5.45 -10.61 -7.29
N ALA A 528 -5.61 -11.66 -6.45
CA ALA A 528 -6.45 -11.64 -5.25
C ALA A 528 -5.79 -12.38 -4.06
N PRO A 529 -6.16 -12.09 -2.80
CA PRO A 529 -5.45 -12.64 -1.64
C PRO A 529 -5.57 -14.16 -1.48
N ALA A 530 -6.78 -14.71 -1.65
CA ALA A 530 -7.10 -16.06 -1.19
C ALA A 530 -7.04 -17.15 -2.26
N THR A 531 -7.23 -16.78 -3.53
CA THR A 531 -7.41 -17.74 -4.62
C THR A 531 -6.49 -17.48 -5.79
N GLY A 532 -6.05 -18.53 -6.44
CA GLY A 532 -5.17 -18.45 -7.61
C GLY A 532 -3.81 -19.12 -7.40
N SER A 533 -2.95 -18.91 -8.35
CA SER A 533 -1.60 -19.49 -8.44
C SER A 533 -0.54 -18.52 -7.92
N THR A 534 0.54 -19.07 -7.41
CA THR A 534 1.78 -18.36 -7.09
C THR A 534 2.64 -18.22 -8.35
N PHE A 535 3.56 -17.29 -8.35
CA PHE A 535 4.49 -17.06 -9.44
C PHE A 535 5.86 -17.68 -9.17
N ARG A 536 6.56 -17.99 -10.23
CA ARG A 536 7.99 -18.35 -10.19
C ARG A 536 8.69 -17.65 -11.34
N ALA A 537 9.54 -16.68 -11.00
CA ALA A 537 10.38 -16.02 -11.98
C ALA A 537 11.49 -16.96 -12.45
N VAL A 538 11.84 -16.92 -13.74
CA VAL A 538 12.94 -17.69 -14.30
C VAL A 538 13.95 -16.77 -15.01
N ASP A 539 15.17 -17.23 -15.18
CA ASP A 539 16.10 -16.58 -16.10
C ASP A 539 15.54 -16.71 -17.51
N PRO A 540 15.58 -15.64 -18.33
CA PRO A 540 14.92 -15.64 -19.64
C PRO A 540 15.39 -16.78 -20.55
N VAL A 541 14.44 -17.61 -21.01
CA VAL A 541 14.71 -18.78 -21.87
C VAL A 541 13.86 -18.71 -23.14
N ARG A 542 14.48 -18.86 -24.32
CA ARG A 542 13.75 -18.95 -25.57
C ARG A 542 13.13 -20.33 -25.77
N LEU A 543 11.79 -20.34 -25.86
CA LEU A 543 10.99 -21.56 -26.10
C LEU A 543 10.62 -21.73 -27.57
N LEU A 544 10.50 -20.64 -28.33
CA LEU A 544 10.12 -20.65 -29.74
C LEU A 544 10.96 -19.67 -30.55
N ASP A 545 11.42 -20.11 -31.72
CA ASP A 545 12.03 -19.27 -32.76
C ASP A 545 11.73 -19.81 -34.16
N THR A 546 10.64 -19.32 -34.77
CA THR A 546 10.24 -19.83 -36.10
C THR A 546 11.11 -19.34 -37.24
N ARG A 547 12.09 -18.44 -37.01
CA ARG A 547 13.10 -18.09 -38.02
C ARG A 547 13.98 -19.26 -38.37
N ARG A 548 14.08 -20.24 -37.48
CA ARG A 548 14.82 -21.51 -37.69
C ARG A 548 14.01 -22.60 -38.37
N THR A 549 12.69 -22.34 -38.55
CA THR A 549 11.77 -23.29 -39.17
C THR A 549 10.99 -22.59 -40.29
N ALA A 550 9.74 -22.21 -40.08
CA ALA A 550 8.89 -21.56 -41.09
C ALA A 550 8.08 -20.42 -40.48
N ALA A 551 7.88 -19.35 -41.25
CA ALA A 551 6.98 -18.26 -40.87
C ALA A 551 5.52 -18.78 -40.80
N VAL A 552 4.75 -18.25 -39.82
CA VAL A 552 3.34 -18.54 -39.66
C VAL A 552 2.54 -17.77 -40.72
N GLY A 553 1.81 -18.47 -41.57
CA GLY A 553 1.03 -17.88 -42.66
C GLY A 553 -0.24 -17.17 -42.21
N PRO A 554 -1.03 -16.60 -43.15
CA PRO A 554 -2.27 -15.93 -42.85
C PRO A 554 -3.32 -16.91 -42.28
N GLY A 555 -3.97 -16.53 -41.17
CA GLY A 555 -4.87 -17.43 -40.41
C GLY A 555 -4.17 -18.61 -39.73
N GLY A 556 -2.84 -18.76 -39.94
CA GLY A 556 -2.04 -19.86 -39.44
C GLY A 556 -1.97 -19.89 -37.91
N ARG A 557 -1.87 -21.09 -37.37
CA ARG A 557 -1.81 -21.40 -35.94
C ARG A 557 -0.54 -22.19 -35.65
N LEU A 558 0.06 -21.94 -34.49
CA LEU A 558 1.21 -22.67 -33.97
C LEU A 558 0.94 -22.98 -32.50
N ASP A 559 0.99 -24.26 -32.14
CA ASP A 559 0.84 -24.71 -30.77
C ASP A 559 2.21 -24.86 -30.13
N LEU A 560 2.43 -24.14 -29.02
CA LEU A 560 3.64 -24.17 -28.24
C LEU A 560 3.38 -24.87 -26.92
N ARG A 561 3.95 -26.05 -26.76
CA ARG A 561 3.96 -26.74 -25.47
C ARG A 561 4.89 -26.03 -24.51
N VAL A 562 4.36 -25.62 -23.36
CA VAL A 562 5.09 -24.89 -22.31
C VAL A 562 5.12 -25.68 -21.02
N GLY A 563 3.96 -26.24 -20.61
CA GLY A 563 3.86 -27.09 -19.42
C GLY A 563 4.68 -28.38 -19.59
N GLY A 564 5.54 -28.65 -18.62
CA GLY A 564 6.48 -29.77 -18.66
C GLY A 564 7.72 -29.53 -19.55
N THR A 565 7.97 -28.29 -19.99
CA THR A 565 9.12 -27.92 -20.84
C THR A 565 10.08 -27.00 -20.07
N GLY A 566 11.37 -27.36 -20.06
CA GLY A 566 12.41 -26.61 -19.38
C GLY A 566 12.10 -26.42 -17.89
N PRO A 567 12.10 -25.18 -17.36
CA PRO A 567 11.82 -24.92 -15.94
C PRO A 567 10.32 -24.93 -15.57
N VAL A 568 9.41 -25.09 -16.54
CA VAL A 568 7.97 -25.02 -16.32
C VAL A 568 7.41 -26.40 -15.94
N PRO A 569 6.84 -26.60 -14.74
CA PRO A 569 6.27 -27.88 -14.36
C PRO A 569 5.00 -28.21 -15.18
N ALA A 570 4.68 -29.49 -15.31
CA ALA A 570 3.49 -29.94 -16.02
C ALA A 570 2.17 -29.38 -15.45
N GLY A 571 2.14 -29.11 -14.14
CA GLY A 571 1.00 -28.52 -13.43
C GLY A 571 0.97 -26.98 -13.43
N ALA A 572 1.76 -26.31 -14.27
CA ALA A 572 1.66 -24.86 -14.42
C ALA A 572 0.28 -24.46 -14.97
N THR A 573 -0.30 -23.40 -14.41
CA THR A 573 -1.65 -22.93 -14.76
C THR A 573 -1.63 -21.81 -15.78
N ALA A 574 -0.54 -20.98 -15.79
CA ALA A 574 -0.34 -19.89 -16.72
C ALA A 574 1.15 -19.58 -16.87
N VAL A 575 1.48 -18.83 -17.90
CA VAL A 575 2.87 -18.42 -18.19
C VAL A 575 2.96 -16.95 -18.54
N ALA A 576 4.11 -16.34 -18.25
CA ALA A 576 4.51 -15.02 -18.71
C ALA A 576 5.56 -15.18 -19.83
N LEU A 577 5.19 -14.78 -21.05
CA LEU A 577 6.00 -14.90 -22.25
C LEU A 577 6.21 -13.53 -22.90
N THR A 578 7.44 -13.15 -23.19
CA THR A 578 7.68 -12.08 -24.17
C THR A 578 7.55 -12.68 -25.58
N VAL A 579 6.47 -12.35 -26.27
CA VAL A 579 6.24 -12.80 -27.63
C VAL A 579 6.65 -11.70 -28.60
N THR A 580 7.53 -12.01 -29.55
CA THR A 580 8.01 -11.05 -30.55
C THR A 580 7.62 -11.51 -31.95
N ALA A 581 6.90 -10.65 -32.68
CA ALA A 581 6.60 -10.82 -34.09
C ALA A 581 7.67 -10.15 -34.94
N VAL A 582 8.19 -10.83 -35.95
CA VAL A 582 9.33 -10.36 -36.75
C VAL A 582 9.11 -10.63 -38.24
N GLY A 583 9.46 -9.65 -39.08
CA GLY A 583 9.47 -9.83 -40.53
C GLY A 583 8.08 -10.07 -41.11
N ALA A 584 7.06 -9.39 -40.60
CA ALA A 584 5.73 -9.46 -41.15
C ALA A 584 5.67 -8.97 -42.59
N THR A 585 5.07 -9.76 -43.48
CA THR A 585 4.93 -9.42 -44.91
C THR A 585 3.73 -8.52 -45.20
N ALA A 586 2.84 -8.37 -44.24
CA ALA A 586 1.69 -7.45 -44.24
C ALA A 586 1.35 -7.02 -42.82
N PRO A 587 0.64 -5.88 -42.63
CA PRO A 587 0.08 -5.54 -41.33
C PRO A 587 -0.77 -6.69 -40.78
N THR A 588 -0.53 -7.09 -39.54
CA THR A 588 -1.20 -8.24 -38.90
C THR A 588 -1.37 -8.06 -37.39
N ASP A 589 -2.15 -8.92 -36.80
CA ASP A 589 -2.19 -9.13 -35.35
C ASP A 589 -1.79 -10.57 -35.01
N VAL A 590 -1.16 -10.71 -33.85
CA VAL A 590 -0.87 -12.01 -33.26
C VAL A 590 -1.68 -12.16 -31.98
N ARG A 591 -2.37 -13.29 -31.87
CA ARG A 591 -3.19 -13.68 -30.73
C ARG A 591 -2.56 -14.87 -30.04
N VAL A 592 -2.47 -14.78 -28.71
CA VAL A 592 -1.93 -15.86 -27.85
C VAL A 592 -3.01 -16.27 -26.86
N TYR A 593 -3.42 -17.54 -26.88
CA TYR A 593 -4.51 -18.03 -26.06
C TYR A 593 -4.32 -19.52 -25.74
N PRO A 594 -5.03 -20.07 -24.72
CA PRO A 594 -4.91 -21.49 -24.38
C PRO A 594 -5.43 -22.38 -25.51
N THR A 595 -4.80 -23.53 -25.73
CA THR A 595 -5.35 -24.57 -26.59
C THR A 595 -6.69 -25.09 -26.05
N GLY A 596 -7.56 -25.52 -26.96
CA GLY A 596 -8.93 -25.98 -26.60
C GLY A 596 -9.95 -24.85 -26.49
N ALA A 597 -9.55 -23.58 -26.43
CA ALA A 597 -10.47 -22.43 -26.35
C ALA A 597 -11.15 -22.08 -27.68
N ASP A 598 -10.66 -22.59 -28.81
CA ASP A 598 -11.11 -22.26 -30.16
C ASP A 598 -12.07 -23.28 -30.79
N ALA A 599 -12.59 -24.22 -30.00
CA ALA A 599 -13.66 -25.13 -30.47
C ALA A 599 -14.92 -24.33 -30.83
N ALA A 600 -15.15 -23.16 -30.23
CA ALA A 600 -16.31 -22.33 -30.48
C ALA A 600 -16.00 -21.03 -31.26
N ALA A 601 -14.92 -20.36 -31.00
CA ALA A 601 -14.45 -19.14 -31.72
C ALA A 601 -13.04 -18.73 -31.30
N VAL A 602 -12.23 -18.23 -32.25
CA VAL A 602 -10.93 -17.60 -31.95
C VAL A 602 -11.20 -16.34 -31.10
N PRO A 603 -10.53 -16.16 -29.95
CA PRO A 603 -10.72 -14.95 -29.15
C PRO A 603 -10.54 -13.67 -29.94
N GLN A 604 -11.46 -12.71 -29.80
CA GLN A 604 -11.44 -11.44 -30.55
C GLN A 604 -10.48 -10.41 -29.94
N VAL A 605 -9.45 -10.86 -29.26
CA VAL A 605 -8.42 -10.05 -28.61
C VAL A 605 -7.09 -10.19 -29.36
N SER A 606 -6.33 -9.11 -29.48
CA SER A 606 -4.99 -9.16 -30.06
C SER A 606 -3.95 -8.85 -28.99
N ASN A 607 -2.92 -9.67 -28.89
CA ASN A 607 -1.81 -9.43 -27.96
C ASN A 607 -0.74 -8.53 -28.58
N ILE A 608 -0.50 -8.66 -29.89
CA ILE A 608 0.53 -7.91 -30.60
C ILE A 608 -0.06 -7.36 -31.91
N ASN A 609 0.08 -6.07 -32.14
CA ASN A 609 -0.30 -5.42 -33.38
C ASN A 609 0.97 -5.08 -34.16
N VAL A 610 1.11 -5.65 -35.35
CA VAL A 610 2.31 -5.62 -36.16
C VAL A 610 2.07 -4.78 -37.41
N PRO A 611 2.49 -3.51 -37.45
CA PRO A 611 2.20 -2.61 -38.58
C PRO A 611 3.16 -2.83 -39.78
N SER A 612 4.31 -3.43 -39.54
CA SER A 612 5.40 -3.58 -40.52
C SER A 612 6.30 -4.77 -40.25
N ALA A 613 7.34 -4.96 -41.07
CA ALA A 613 8.34 -6.00 -40.87
C ALA A 613 9.25 -5.81 -39.62
N ALA A 614 9.21 -4.65 -38.99
CA ALA A 614 9.99 -4.37 -37.78
C ALA A 614 9.58 -5.31 -36.62
N PRO A 615 10.53 -5.74 -35.78
CA PRO A 615 10.20 -6.55 -34.61
C PRO A 615 9.31 -5.82 -33.63
N VAL A 616 8.19 -6.44 -33.25
CA VAL A 616 7.25 -5.92 -32.25
C VAL A 616 7.13 -6.95 -31.13
N PRO A 617 7.69 -6.69 -29.95
CA PRO A 617 7.47 -7.50 -28.76
C PRO A 617 6.21 -7.06 -28.03
N ASN A 618 5.67 -7.95 -27.20
CA ASN A 618 4.78 -7.65 -26.09
C ASN A 618 4.88 -8.76 -25.05
N LEU A 619 4.83 -8.42 -23.78
CA LEU A 619 4.63 -9.40 -22.72
C LEU A 619 3.20 -9.93 -22.79
N VAL A 620 3.04 -11.23 -22.70
CA VAL A 620 1.76 -11.91 -22.67
C VAL A 620 1.71 -12.79 -21.41
N VAL A 621 0.69 -12.62 -20.60
CA VAL A 621 0.36 -13.56 -19.53
C VAL A 621 -0.87 -14.33 -19.98
N VAL A 622 -0.73 -15.66 -20.11
CA VAL A 622 -1.76 -16.51 -20.71
C VAL A 622 -1.92 -17.80 -19.92
N ARG A 623 -3.17 -18.22 -19.72
CA ARG A 623 -3.52 -19.54 -19.17
C ARG A 623 -2.99 -20.65 -20.12
N LEU A 624 -2.54 -21.75 -19.56
CA LEU A 624 -2.23 -22.94 -20.33
C LEU A 624 -3.50 -23.74 -20.65
N GLY A 625 -3.56 -24.34 -21.82
CA GLY A 625 -4.53 -25.38 -22.12
C GLY A 625 -4.35 -26.60 -21.21
N ALA A 626 -5.32 -27.51 -21.20
CA ALA A 626 -5.29 -28.71 -20.36
C ALA A 626 -4.06 -29.61 -20.64
N ASP A 627 -3.53 -29.53 -21.84
CA ASP A 627 -2.32 -30.23 -22.30
C ASP A 627 -1.02 -29.47 -22.00
N GLY A 628 -1.09 -28.32 -21.30
CA GLY A 628 0.08 -27.47 -21.02
C GLY A 628 0.54 -26.64 -22.23
N THR A 629 -0.31 -26.40 -23.23
CA THR A 629 0.02 -25.74 -24.49
C THR A 629 -0.67 -24.38 -24.63
N VAL A 630 -0.01 -23.44 -25.29
CA VAL A 630 -0.60 -22.17 -25.75
C VAL A 630 -0.59 -22.12 -27.27
N ARG A 631 -1.60 -21.49 -27.85
CA ARG A 631 -1.73 -21.29 -29.30
C ARG A 631 -1.38 -19.85 -29.68
N LEU A 632 -0.49 -19.71 -30.67
CA LEU A 632 -0.17 -18.46 -31.31
C LEU A 632 -0.84 -18.46 -32.72
N ARG A 633 -1.65 -17.43 -33.01
CA ARG A 633 -2.34 -17.27 -34.29
C ARG A 633 -1.92 -15.99 -34.97
N ASN A 634 -1.50 -16.05 -36.21
CA ASN A 634 -1.28 -14.92 -37.10
C ASN A 634 -2.57 -14.60 -37.89
N ALA A 635 -2.98 -13.35 -37.96
CA ALA A 635 -4.20 -12.96 -38.69
C ALA A 635 -3.95 -12.84 -40.21
N SER A 636 -2.90 -12.18 -40.65
CA SER A 636 -2.67 -11.80 -42.05
C SER A 636 -1.21 -11.95 -42.43
N GLY A 637 -0.92 -12.06 -43.71
CA GLY A 637 0.44 -12.19 -44.24
C GLY A 637 1.23 -13.34 -43.60
N ARG A 638 2.54 -13.29 -43.68
CA ARG A 638 3.45 -14.23 -43.01
C ARG A 638 4.23 -13.48 -41.95
N VAL A 639 4.51 -14.13 -40.82
CA VAL A 639 5.29 -13.55 -39.73
C VAL A 639 6.11 -14.63 -39.00
N HIS A 640 7.34 -14.32 -38.63
CA HIS A 640 8.08 -15.14 -37.69
C HIS A 640 7.73 -14.76 -36.26
N LEU A 641 7.64 -15.78 -35.40
CA LEU A 641 7.30 -15.65 -33.98
C LEU A 641 8.44 -16.19 -33.12
N LEU A 642 8.76 -15.39 -32.09
CA LEU A 642 9.65 -15.81 -31.00
C LEU A 642 8.83 -15.79 -29.71
N ALA A 643 9.13 -16.71 -28.79
CA ALA A 643 8.55 -16.69 -27.45
C ALA A 643 9.65 -16.94 -26.42
N ASP A 644 9.82 -16.00 -25.53
CA ASP A 644 10.81 -16.00 -24.46
C ASP A 644 10.10 -16.08 -23.11
N LEU A 645 10.42 -17.11 -22.31
CA LEU A 645 9.83 -17.33 -20.99
C LEU A 645 10.42 -16.36 -19.96
N ALA A 646 9.57 -15.65 -19.22
CA ALA A 646 9.94 -14.80 -18.08
C ALA A 646 9.56 -15.43 -16.72
N GLY A 647 8.58 -16.33 -16.72
CA GLY A 647 8.11 -17.01 -15.52
C GLY A 647 6.82 -17.77 -15.75
N TYR A 648 6.37 -18.46 -14.72
CA TYR A 648 5.15 -19.25 -14.76
C TYR A 648 4.35 -19.16 -13.46
N TYR A 649 3.08 -19.51 -13.54
CA TYR A 649 2.17 -19.60 -12.41
C TYR A 649 1.80 -21.05 -12.15
N SER A 650 1.74 -21.44 -10.88
CA SER A 650 1.39 -22.80 -10.46
C SER A 650 0.69 -22.82 -9.10
N ALA A 651 0.14 -23.96 -8.72
CA ALA A 651 -0.44 -24.17 -7.40
C ALA A 651 0.61 -24.39 -6.28
N ASP A 652 1.91 -24.29 -6.58
CA ASP A 652 2.98 -24.48 -5.62
C ASP A 652 2.87 -23.48 -4.46
N PRO A 653 2.62 -23.92 -3.20
CA PRO A 653 2.48 -23.02 -2.07
C PRO A 653 3.78 -22.25 -1.74
N ALA A 654 4.94 -22.78 -2.12
CA ALA A 654 6.24 -22.14 -1.94
C ALA A 654 6.58 -21.12 -3.05
N GLY A 655 5.68 -20.90 -4.00
CA GLY A 655 5.83 -19.87 -5.03
C GLY A 655 5.67 -18.46 -4.47
N GLU A 656 6.03 -17.51 -5.29
CA GLU A 656 6.06 -16.08 -4.96
C GLU A 656 4.66 -15.46 -5.10
N LEU A 657 4.36 -14.51 -4.23
CA LEU A 657 3.12 -13.74 -4.24
C LEU A 657 3.36 -12.36 -4.84
N PHE A 658 2.39 -11.86 -5.58
CA PHE A 658 2.43 -10.53 -6.18
C PHE A 658 2.00 -9.45 -5.19
N ARG A 659 2.69 -8.32 -5.20
CA ARG A 659 2.32 -7.12 -4.45
C ARG A 659 2.30 -5.92 -5.40
N PRO A 660 1.12 -5.34 -5.66
CA PRO A 660 1.01 -4.18 -6.53
C PRO A 660 1.61 -2.94 -5.87
N VAL A 661 2.18 -2.06 -6.67
CA VAL A 661 2.54 -0.70 -6.26
C VAL A 661 1.86 0.31 -7.17
N THR A 662 1.58 1.51 -6.66
CA THR A 662 1.19 2.63 -7.53
C THR A 662 2.34 2.88 -8.50
N PRO A 663 2.10 2.93 -9.82
CA PRO A 663 3.17 3.05 -10.80
C PRO A 663 4.09 4.23 -10.50
N ARG A 664 5.39 3.96 -10.36
CA ARG A 664 6.37 4.96 -9.98
C ARG A 664 7.63 4.83 -10.81
N ARG A 665 8.18 5.98 -11.23
CA ARG A 665 9.47 6.02 -11.93
C ARG A 665 10.61 5.65 -10.99
N VAL A 666 11.40 4.64 -11.41
CA VAL A 666 12.55 4.14 -10.65
C VAL A 666 13.86 4.35 -11.40
N LEU A 667 13.81 4.54 -12.71
CA LEU A 667 14.94 4.91 -13.55
C LEU A 667 14.52 5.95 -14.59
N ASP A 668 15.31 6.98 -14.76
CA ASP A 668 15.31 7.86 -15.93
C ASP A 668 16.73 8.33 -16.22
N THR A 669 17.36 7.72 -17.21
CA THR A 669 18.76 8.04 -17.53
C THR A 669 18.93 9.49 -17.98
N ARG A 670 17.91 10.10 -18.59
CA ARG A 670 17.96 11.47 -19.14
C ARG A 670 18.21 12.53 -18.06
N VAL A 671 17.71 12.26 -16.85
CA VAL A 671 17.85 13.12 -15.67
C VAL A 671 18.67 12.44 -14.55
N ARG A 672 19.29 11.31 -14.84
CA ARG A 672 20.13 10.52 -13.92
C ARG A 672 19.39 10.01 -12.67
N LEU A 673 18.07 9.86 -12.75
CA LEU A 673 17.31 9.21 -11.69
C LEU A 673 17.61 7.70 -11.68
N GLY A 674 17.93 7.14 -10.52
CA GLY A 674 18.18 5.70 -10.34
C GLY A 674 19.45 5.17 -11.02
N THR A 675 20.34 6.04 -11.47
CA THR A 675 21.63 5.69 -12.06
C THR A 675 22.78 5.98 -11.09
N ALA A 676 23.91 5.29 -11.26
CA ALA A 676 25.13 5.61 -10.50
C ALA A 676 25.64 7.02 -10.87
N ALA A 677 26.39 7.64 -9.94
CA ALA A 677 27.03 8.92 -10.21
C ALA A 677 27.93 8.84 -11.45
N GLY A 678 27.89 9.87 -12.29
CA GLY A 678 28.67 9.90 -13.53
C GLY A 678 28.10 9.09 -14.69
N SER A 679 26.98 8.35 -14.50
CA SER A 679 26.35 7.59 -15.58
C SER A 679 25.95 8.47 -16.76
N PRO A 680 26.02 7.97 -18.01
CA PRO A 680 25.61 8.72 -19.18
C PRO A 680 24.09 8.95 -19.19
N THR A 681 23.65 10.07 -19.72
CA THR A 681 22.20 10.39 -19.89
C THR A 681 21.53 9.55 -20.99
N ARG A 682 22.28 8.83 -21.79
CA ARG A 682 21.81 7.90 -22.83
C ARG A 682 22.72 6.67 -22.85
N LEU A 683 22.14 5.49 -22.92
CA LEU A 683 22.94 4.27 -23.09
C LEU A 683 23.48 4.19 -24.52
N GLY A 684 24.80 4.08 -24.65
CA GLY A 684 25.50 3.89 -25.92
C GLY A 684 25.34 2.45 -26.47
N PRO A 685 25.93 2.18 -27.65
CA PRO A 685 25.92 0.84 -28.22
C PRO A 685 26.68 -0.15 -27.32
N GLY A 686 26.04 -1.29 -27.03
CA GLY A 686 26.57 -2.27 -26.08
C GLY A 686 26.53 -1.81 -24.60
N GLY A 687 26.14 -0.56 -24.34
CA GLY A 687 26.10 0.03 -22.99
C GLY A 687 25.09 -0.67 -22.09
N THR A 688 25.46 -0.78 -20.81
CA THR A 688 24.64 -1.41 -19.77
C THR A 688 24.54 -0.46 -18.57
N THR A 689 23.35 -0.37 -18.00
CA THR A 689 23.14 0.29 -16.69
C THR A 689 22.57 -0.73 -15.71
N THR A 690 22.94 -0.60 -14.44
CA THR A 690 22.34 -1.38 -13.35
C THR A 690 21.32 -0.51 -12.62
N LEU A 691 20.14 -1.08 -12.41
CA LEU A 691 19.08 -0.48 -11.61
C LEU A 691 18.92 -1.30 -10.34
N THR A 692 19.21 -0.72 -9.20
CA THR A 692 18.83 -1.27 -7.90
C THR A 692 17.32 -1.05 -7.74
N VAL A 693 16.55 -2.13 -7.75
CA VAL A 693 15.09 -2.10 -7.61
C VAL A 693 14.71 -2.27 -6.15
N GLY A 694 15.26 -3.27 -5.48
CA GLY A 694 14.94 -3.57 -4.09
C GLY A 694 15.72 -2.72 -3.09
N GLY A 695 15.02 -2.11 -2.13
CA GLY A 695 15.60 -1.28 -1.07
C GLY A 695 15.89 0.16 -1.46
N ALA A 696 15.85 0.52 -2.74
CA ALA A 696 16.03 1.90 -3.22
C ALA A 696 14.74 2.57 -3.68
N THR A 697 13.65 1.80 -3.74
CA THR A 697 12.34 2.21 -4.26
C THR A 697 11.24 1.69 -3.33
N THR A 698 9.99 1.71 -3.78
CA THR A 698 8.86 1.06 -3.10
C THR A 698 8.91 -0.48 -3.15
N VAL A 699 9.94 -1.06 -3.75
CA VAL A 699 10.16 -2.50 -3.82
C VAL A 699 11.15 -2.90 -2.72
N PRO A 700 10.80 -3.80 -1.80
CA PRO A 700 11.70 -4.19 -0.71
C PRO A 700 12.84 -5.10 -1.19
N ARG A 701 13.90 -5.21 -0.39
CA ARG A 701 15.06 -6.09 -0.71
C ARG A 701 14.71 -7.57 -0.81
N VAL A 702 13.65 -8.00 -0.13
CA VAL A 702 13.17 -9.40 -0.18
C VAL A 702 12.45 -9.75 -1.48
N ALA A 703 12.21 -8.78 -2.36
CA ALA A 703 11.62 -9.03 -3.67
C ALA A 703 12.53 -9.93 -4.51
N THR A 704 11.95 -10.94 -5.12
CA THR A 704 12.63 -11.93 -5.97
C THR A 704 12.45 -11.63 -7.45
N ALA A 705 11.36 -10.94 -7.81
CA ALA A 705 11.12 -10.43 -9.15
C ALA A 705 10.34 -9.11 -9.12
N ALA A 706 10.45 -8.34 -10.21
CA ALA A 706 9.76 -7.07 -10.37
C ALA A 706 8.96 -7.01 -11.69
N VAL A 707 7.85 -6.27 -11.64
CA VAL A 707 7.04 -5.91 -12.81
C VAL A 707 7.40 -4.48 -13.17
N LEU A 708 8.09 -4.33 -14.29
CA LEU A 708 8.71 -3.08 -14.74
C LEU A 708 8.18 -2.70 -16.12
N ASN A 709 7.72 -1.47 -16.29
CA ASN A 709 7.45 -0.92 -17.62
C ASN A 709 8.71 -0.24 -18.12
N LEU A 710 9.31 -0.81 -19.17
CA LEU A 710 10.55 -0.35 -19.78
C LEU A 710 10.23 0.55 -20.97
N THR A 711 10.69 1.79 -20.96
CA THR A 711 10.55 2.73 -22.08
C THR A 711 11.90 3.12 -22.65
N GLY A 712 12.09 2.87 -23.94
CA GLY A 712 13.20 3.41 -24.72
C GLY A 712 12.80 4.72 -25.40
N VAL A 713 13.60 5.75 -25.27
CA VAL A 713 13.28 7.11 -25.70
C VAL A 713 14.23 7.59 -26.79
N ALA A 714 13.67 7.95 -27.94
CA ALA A 714 14.37 8.58 -29.07
C ALA A 714 15.68 7.84 -29.46
N ALA A 715 15.58 6.57 -29.79
CA ALA A 715 16.72 5.74 -30.23
C ALA A 715 17.37 6.34 -31.48
N THR A 716 18.70 6.46 -31.50
CA THR A 716 19.42 7.04 -32.64
C THR A 716 19.66 6.04 -33.80
N ALA A 717 19.47 4.76 -33.53
CA ALA A 717 19.51 3.68 -34.49
C ALA A 717 18.48 2.62 -34.12
N ARG A 718 18.18 1.70 -35.04
CA ARG A 718 17.44 0.50 -34.69
C ARG A 718 18.17 -0.27 -33.62
N THR A 719 17.50 -0.62 -32.52
CA THR A 719 18.11 -1.27 -31.35
C THR A 719 17.12 -2.13 -30.59
N ASP A 720 17.64 -2.93 -29.65
CA ASP A 720 16.86 -3.61 -28.63
C ASP A 720 17.36 -3.28 -27.24
N LEU A 721 16.44 -3.29 -26.28
CA LEU A 721 16.72 -3.23 -24.86
C LEU A 721 16.45 -4.61 -24.23
N ARG A 722 17.40 -5.05 -23.41
CA ARG A 722 17.35 -6.32 -22.67
C ARG A 722 17.42 -6.02 -21.18
N VAL A 723 16.43 -6.53 -20.45
CA VAL A 723 16.40 -6.43 -18.98
C VAL A 723 16.61 -7.83 -18.42
N TYR A 724 17.53 -7.97 -17.49
CA TYR A 724 17.93 -9.26 -16.93
C TYR A 724 18.46 -9.12 -15.50
N PRO A 725 18.55 -10.23 -14.72
CA PRO A 725 19.00 -10.18 -13.33
C PRO A 725 20.35 -9.49 -13.15
N GLY A 726 20.49 -8.69 -12.10
CA GLY A 726 21.72 -7.93 -11.80
C GLY A 726 22.96 -8.79 -11.63
N THR A 727 22.81 -10.03 -11.18
CA THR A 727 23.89 -11.01 -11.00
C THR A 727 24.27 -11.78 -12.27
N ALA A 728 23.50 -11.67 -13.36
CA ALA A 728 23.81 -12.39 -14.59
C ALA A 728 25.13 -11.90 -15.22
N ALA A 729 26.05 -12.82 -15.48
CA ALA A 729 27.37 -12.49 -16.03
C ALA A 729 27.30 -11.96 -17.47
N THR A 730 26.36 -12.47 -18.26
CA THR A 730 26.16 -12.12 -19.67
C THR A 730 24.71 -11.76 -19.95
N PRO A 731 24.45 -10.82 -20.88
CA PRO A 731 23.09 -10.50 -21.29
C PRO A 731 22.47 -11.69 -22.02
N PRO A 732 21.20 -12.03 -21.75
CA PRO A 732 20.52 -13.13 -22.43
C PRO A 732 20.31 -12.82 -23.92
N GLY A 733 20.14 -13.88 -24.71
CA GLY A 733 19.86 -13.80 -26.16
C GLY A 733 18.42 -13.33 -26.50
N VAL A 734 17.68 -12.79 -25.53
CA VAL A 734 16.27 -12.35 -25.63
C VAL A 734 16.18 -10.84 -25.50
N SER A 735 15.22 -10.21 -26.17
CA SER A 735 14.96 -8.77 -26.05
C SER A 735 13.58 -8.52 -25.42
N ASN A 736 13.50 -7.50 -24.56
CA ASN A 736 12.23 -7.07 -23.96
C ASN A 736 11.57 -5.95 -24.77
N LEU A 737 12.35 -5.07 -25.38
CA LEU A 737 11.82 -3.94 -26.16
C LEU A 737 12.67 -3.75 -27.41
N ASN A 738 12.01 -3.59 -28.56
CA ASN A 738 12.62 -3.29 -29.85
C ASN A 738 12.24 -1.89 -30.32
N LEU A 739 13.18 -1.14 -30.82
CA LEU A 739 13.06 0.26 -31.19
C LEU A 739 13.58 0.54 -32.60
N GLU A 740 12.80 1.25 -33.38
CA GLU A 740 13.26 1.85 -34.62
C GLU A 740 13.97 3.18 -34.36
N ARG A 741 14.75 3.66 -35.32
CA ARG A 741 15.39 4.98 -35.21
C ARG A 741 14.34 6.09 -35.00
N GLY A 742 14.58 6.95 -34.05
CA GLY A 742 13.70 8.08 -33.67
C GLY A 742 12.50 7.69 -32.84
N SER A 743 12.21 6.40 -32.66
CA SER A 743 11.02 5.96 -31.93
C SER A 743 11.16 6.08 -30.41
N THR A 744 10.01 6.21 -29.78
CA THR A 744 9.81 6.05 -28.33
C THR A 744 8.76 4.98 -28.14
N ALA A 745 9.09 3.96 -27.37
CA ALA A 745 8.18 2.83 -27.12
C ALA A 745 8.35 2.27 -25.72
N ALA A 746 7.27 1.71 -25.20
CA ALA A 746 7.24 1.03 -23.90
C ALA A 746 6.81 -0.43 -24.05
N ASP A 747 7.30 -1.29 -23.19
CA ASP A 747 6.85 -2.67 -23.02
C ASP A 747 6.99 -3.11 -21.56
N LEU A 748 6.05 -3.93 -21.10
CA LEU A 748 6.11 -4.48 -19.75
C LEU A 748 7.08 -5.66 -19.71
N ALA A 749 7.87 -5.72 -18.66
CA ALA A 749 8.75 -6.83 -18.36
C ALA A 749 8.51 -7.37 -16.95
N VAL A 750 8.42 -8.68 -16.81
CA VAL A 750 8.55 -9.35 -15.52
C VAL A 750 9.96 -9.93 -15.46
N VAL A 751 10.73 -9.49 -14.47
CA VAL A 751 12.17 -9.82 -14.41
C VAL A 751 12.52 -10.33 -13.02
N LYS A 752 13.20 -11.48 -13.00
CA LYS A 752 13.86 -11.99 -11.79
C LYS A 752 14.91 -10.99 -11.32
N LEU A 753 14.95 -10.71 -10.04
CA LEU A 753 15.98 -9.86 -9.45
C LEU A 753 17.23 -10.68 -9.11
N GLY A 754 18.38 -10.11 -9.40
CA GLY A 754 19.66 -10.61 -8.94
C GLY A 754 20.28 -9.57 -8.01
N ASP A 755 20.44 -9.91 -6.73
CA ASP A 755 20.95 -9.00 -5.70
C ASP A 755 20.11 -7.71 -5.60
N ALA A 756 18.77 -7.91 -5.56
CA ALA A 756 17.77 -6.83 -5.56
C ALA A 756 17.88 -5.86 -6.75
N SER A 757 18.54 -6.24 -7.84
CA SER A 757 18.82 -5.39 -9.00
C SER A 757 18.55 -6.08 -10.33
N VAL A 758 18.43 -5.25 -11.36
CA VAL A 758 18.42 -5.67 -12.77
C VAL A 758 19.47 -4.91 -13.57
N ARG A 759 19.93 -5.49 -14.66
CA ARG A 759 20.73 -4.82 -15.67
C ARG A 759 19.90 -4.55 -16.91
N ILE A 760 20.14 -3.40 -17.52
CA ILE A 760 19.48 -2.98 -18.76
C ILE A 760 20.57 -2.70 -19.79
N ARG A 761 20.55 -3.42 -20.91
CA ARG A 761 21.54 -3.28 -21.99
C ARG A 761 20.89 -2.75 -23.25
N ASN A 762 21.55 -1.77 -23.87
CA ASN A 762 21.24 -1.30 -25.21
C ASN A 762 22.16 -2.00 -26.23
N SER A 763 21.61 -2.49 -27.35
CA SER A 763 22.40 -3.23 -28.34
C SER A 763 23.11 -2.31 -29.32
N SER A 764 22.47 -1.23 -29.81
CA SER A 764 22.99 -0.38 -30.90
C SER A 764 22.59 1.08 -30.72
N GLY A 765 23.34 2.00 -31.35
CA GLY A 765 23.08 3.43 -31.24
C GLY A 765 23.02 3.94 -29.81
N THR A 766 22.36 5.07 -29.59
CA THR A 766 22.14 5.62 -28.24
C THR A 766 20.65 5.73 -27.95
N VAL A 767 20.24 5.51 -26.71
CA VAL A 767 18.83 5.56 -26.30
C VAL A 767 18.71 6.07 -24.87
N GLY A 768 17.73 6.94 -24.62
CA GLY A 768 17.29 7.26 -23.27
C GLY A 768 16.47 6.10 -22.72
N VAL A 769 16.71 5.71 -21.47
CA VAL A 769 15.99 4.59 -20.83
C VAL A 769 15.22 5.10 -19.62
N VAL A 770 13.95 4.72 -19.56
CA VAL A 770 13.05 5.01 -18.45
C VAL A 770 12.47 3.69 -17.97
N VAL A 771 12.36 3.52 -16.66
CA VAL A 771 11.72 2.35 -16.03
C VAL A 771 10.76 2.82 -14.96
N ASP A 772 9.55 2.29 -15.02
CA ASP A 772 8.51 2.53 -14.03
C ASP A 772 8.13 1.19 -13.37
N ALA A 773 8.14 1.12 -12.04
CA ALA A 773 7.74 -0.08 -11.29
C ALA A 773 6.22 -0.12 -11.11
N ALA A 774 5.60 -1.28 -11.37
CA ALA A 774 4.16 -1.51 -11.21
C ALA A 774 3.83 -2.55 -10.12
N GLY A 775 4.81 -3.31 -9.66
CA GLY A 775 4.66 -4.31 -8.61
C GLY A 775 5.89 -5.19 -8.47
N TRP A 776 5.83 -6.11 -7.54
CA TRP A 776 6.91 -7.04 -7.26
C TRP A 776 6.39 -8.38 -6.77
N PHE A 777 7.22 -9.41 -6.90
CA PHE A 777 6.99 -10.74 -6.37
C PHE A 777 7.97 -11.05 -5.25
N GLY A 778 7.52 -11.79 -4.26
CA GLY A 778 8.35 -12.25 -3.15
C GLY A 778 7.68 -13.39 -2.39
N PRO A 779 8.39 -13.98 -1.41
CA PRO A 779 7.87 -15.11 -0.64
C PRO A 779 6.54 -14.75 0.04
N ALA A 780 5.75 -15.78 0.37
CA ALA A 780 4.70 -15.64 1.35
C ALA A 780 5.34 -15.20 2.67
N ALA A 781 4.74 -14.18 3.33
CA ALA A 781 5.25 -13.68 4.60
C ALA A 781 5.15 -14.75 5.68
#